data_bc2915f43aae63f494fccebe454052a6
#
_entry.id   bc2915f43aae63f494fccebe454052a6
#
_cell.length_a   1.000
_cell.length_b   1.000
_cell.length_c   1.000
_cell.angle_alpha   90.00
_cell.angle_beta   90.00
_cell.angle_gamma   90.00
#
_symmetry.space_group_name_H-M   'P 1'
#
loop_
_entity.id
_entity.type
_entity.pdbx_description
1 polymer ?
#
loop_
_entity_poly.entity_id
_entity_poly.type
_entity_poly.pdbx_seq_one_letter_code
_entity_poly.pdbx_strand_id
1 'polypeptide(L)'
;MMQQYLRIKADHPDTLVFYRMGDFYELFFEDAEKAARLLDLTLTQRGASGGNPIRMAGVPHHAVEQYLAKLVKMGESVAICEQIGDPATSKGPVERKVVRVVTPGTLTDAALLSDKTDVYLLAMCTGHNKRGVAVNIGLAWLNLASGALRLAEIEPDQLGAALERIRPAEILAADASADAMPAGAGALKRVPAWHFDIAAGTQRLCDQLDVASLDGFGAHSLTSACGAAGALLLYAAATQGQQLRHVRSLKVENETEYIGLDPSTRRNLELTETLRGTESPTLYSLLDTCCTTMGSRLLRHWLHHPPRASVAAQSRQQAIGALLDAPANASLDALRSALRQIADVERITGRLALLSARPRDLSSLRDTFAALPALRERISTIAGNADALTRVDAALAPPAECLDLLTNAIAPEPAAMVRDGGVIARGYDAELDELRDISENCGQFLIDLEARERARTGIANLRVEYNKVHGFYIEVTRGQTDKVPDDYRRRQTLKNAERYITPELKTFEDKALSAQERALARERALYDAVLQALLPFIPECQRVASALAELDLLAAFAERARALDWVAPTFTDEIGIDIEQGRHPVVEAQVEQFIANDCKLGTERKLLLITGPNMGGKSTFMRQTALIALMAYVGSYVPAKSACFGPIDRIFTRIGAADDLAGGRSTFMVEMTEAAAILNDATPQSLVLMDEIGRGTSTFDGLALAWAIARHLLAHNGCYTLFATHYFELTQLPAEFPHAANVHLSAVEHGHGIVFLHAVNEGPANQSYGLQVAQLAGVPAPVIRAARKHLAYLEQQSAAQHTPQLDLFSMQPAADDLECADAPATPSAPHPALEKLRDIDPDDLKPREALDLLYELRALAQSHDADGHA
;
A
#
# COMPACT_ATOMS: atom_id res chain seq x y z
N MET A 1 -6.44 23.23 36.55
CA MET A 1 -6.76 22.28 35.46
C MET A 1 -6.80 22.99 34.11
N MET A 2 -7.68 23.96 33.82
CA MET A 2 -7.71 24.66 32.52
C MET A 2 -6.39 25.34 32.15
N GLN A 3 -5.65 25.92 33.06
CA GLN A 3 -4.32 26.48 32.81
C GLN A 3 -3.34 25.40 32.35
N GLN A 4 -3.42 24.20 32.93
CA GLN A 4 -2.61 23.05 32.54
C GLN A 4 -2.96 22.57 31.14
N TYR A 5 -4.27 22.48 30.81
CA TYR A 5 -4.73 22.15 29.46
C TYR A 5 -4.26 23.17 28.42
N LEU A 6 -4.45 24.46 28.69
CA LEU A 6 -4.06 25.52 27.74
C LEU A 6 -2.55 25.56 27.50
N ARG A 7 -1.72 25.23 28.52
CA ARG A 7 -0.27 25.09 28.34
C ARG A 7 0.08 23.93 27.42
N ILE A 8 -0.54 22.76 27.65
CA ILE A 8 -0.35 21.59 26.78
C ILE A 8 -0.83 21.90 25.35
N LYS A 9 -1.97 22.58 25.20
CA LYS A 9 -2.48 22.96 23.87
C LYS A 9 -1.57 23.96 23.14
N ALA A 10 -0.91 24.86 23.87
CA ALA A 10 0.07 25.79 23.30
C ALA A 10 1.29 25.07 22.73
N ASP A 11 1.70 23.94 23.32
CA ASP A 11 2.79 23.11 22.81
C ASP A 11 2.33 22.24 21.61
N HIS A 12 1.02 22.03 21.44
CA HIS A 12 0.41 21.19 20.39
C HIS A 12 -0.77 21.92 19.67
N PRO A 13 -0.52 23.04 19.00
CA PRO A 13 -1.58 23.92 18.49
C PRO A 13 -2.48 23.24 17.46
N ASP A 14 -1.91 22.47 16.54
CA ASP A 14 -2.61 21.79 15.42
C ASP A 14 -3.07 20.36 15.75
N THR A 15 -2.87 19.89 16.98
CA THR A 15 -3.13 18.51 17.41
C THR A 15 -4.31 18.47 18.36
N LEU A 16 -5.24 17.53 18.20
CA LEU A 16 -6.33 17.33 19.14
C LEU A 16 -5.78 16.81 20.48
N VAL A 17 -6.12 17.46 21.60
CA VAL A 17 -5.63 17.06 22.92
C VAL A 17 -6.67 16.22 23.65
N PHE A 18 -6.40 14.93 23.82
CA PHE A 18 -7.17 14.00 24.63
C PHE A 18 -6.68 14.09 26.07
N TYR A 19 -7.40 14.84 26.91
CA TYR A 19 -7.01 15.17 28.26
C TYR A 19 -7.68 14.24 29.27
N ARG A 20 -6.90 13.37 29.93
CA ARG A 20 -7.43 12.36 30.85
C ARG A 20 -8.12 12.99 32.08
N MET A 21 -9.40 12.61 32.28
CA MET A 21 -10.20 13.00 33.44
C MET A 21 -11.06 11.82 33.92
N GLY A 22 -10.57 11.10 34.93
CA GLY A 22 -11.23 9.88 35.37
C GLY A 22 -11.34 8.83 34.29
N ASP A 23 -12.55 8.39 33.97
CA ASP A 23 -12.82 7.37 32.96
C ASP A 23 -13.00 7.92 31.54
N PHE A 24 -12.75 9.22 31.35
CA PHE A 24 -12.88 9.87 30.05
C PHE A 24 -11.58 10.58 29.64
N TYR A 25 -11.41 10.70 28.32
CA TYR A 25 -10.60 11.74 27.70
C TYR A 25 -11.49 12.89 27.30
N GLU A 26 -11.26 14.03 27.87
CA GLU A 26 -12.02 15.25 27.63
C GLU A 26 -11.28 16.15 26.65
N LEU A 27 -12.02 16.74 25.73
CA LEU A 27 -11.53 17.76 24.80
C LEU A 27 -12.23 19.08 25.13
N PHE A 28 -11.53 20.19 24.92
CA PHE A 28 -12.04 21.51 25.28
C PHE A 28 -11.93 22.47 24.11
N PHE A 29 -12.77 23.52 24.13
CA PHE A 29 -12.78 24.63 23.19
C PHE A 29 -12.89 24.15 21.72
N GLU A 30 -12.00 24.61 20.83
CA GLU A 30 -11.98 24.28 19.42
C GLU A 30 -11.77 22.77 19.16
N ASP A 31 -10.95 22.11 19.98
CA ASP A 31 -10.75 20.67 19.91
C ASP A 31 -12.04 19.89 20.15
N ALA A 32 -12.88 20.35 21.11
CA ALA A 32 -14.17 19.73 21.35
C ALA A 32 -15.14 19.90 20.17
N GLU A 33 -15.18 21.08 19.56
CA GLU A 33 -16.02 21.36 18.39
C GLU A 33 -15.58 20.53 17.18
N LYS A 34 -14.26 20.48 16.93
CA LYS A 34 -13.67 19.68 15.85
C LYS A 34 -13.94 18.19 16.05
N ALA A 35 -13.69 17.67 17.24
CA ALA A 35 -13.92 16.26 17.57
C ALA A 35 -15.42 15.90 17.51
N ALA A 36 -16.31 16.75 18.03
CA ALA A 36 -17.75 16.54 17.95
C ALA A 36 -18.23 16.40 16.51
N ARG A 37 -17.72 17.23 15.59
CA ARG A 37 -18.05 17.17 14.17
C ARG A 37 -17.50 15.93 13.48
N LEU A 38 -16.24 15.55 13.78
CA LEU A 38 -15.57 14.43 13.11
C LEU A 38 -16.02 13.05 13.61
N LEU A 39 -16.39 12.96 14.89
CA LEU A 39 -16.68 11.70 15.58
C LEU A 39 -18.16 11.53 15.93
N ASP A 40 -19.01 12.52 15.60
CA ASP A 40 -20.42 12.57 15.97
C ASP A 40 -20.63 12.50 17.52
N LEU A 41 -19.79 13.25 18.26
CA LEU A 41 -19.88 13.32 19.71
C LEU A 41 -20.82 14.44 20.17
N THR A 42 -21.50 14.20 21.30
CA THR A 42 -22.33 15.23 21.92
C THR A 42 -21.45 16.34 22.48
N LEU A 43 -21.63 17.56 21.97
CA LEU A 43 -20.97 18.75 22.50
C LEU A 43 -21.72 19.24 23.74
N THR A 44 -21.02 19.32 24.87
CA THR A 44 -21.53 19.79 26.14
C THR A 44 -20.87 21.10 26.58
N GLN A 45 -21.41 21.75 27.61
CA GLN A 45 -20.83 22.97 28.18
C GLN A 45 -20.70 22.84 29.69
N ARG A 46 -19.56 23.21 30.25
CA ARG A 46 -19.32 23.13 31.69
C ARG A 46 -18.46 24.28 32.17
N GLY A 47 -19.08 25.23 32.92
CA GLY A 47 -18.40 26.39 33.45
C GLY A 47 -18.13 27.48 32.40
N ALA A 48 -17.41 28.53 32.79
CA ALA A 48 -16.98 29.61 31.91
C ALA A 48 -15.51 29.99 32.20
N SER A 49 -14.80 30.37 31.15
CA SER A 49 -13.44 30.92 31.23
C SER A 49 -13.41 32.25 30.48
N GLY A 50 -13.05 33.33 31.19
CA GLY A 50 -13.03 34.67 30.60
C GLY A 50 -14.43 35.17 30.15
N GLY A 51 -15.52 34.65 30.75
CA GLY A 51 -16.89 35.03 30.39
C GLY A 51 -17.52 34.18 29.29
N ASN A 52 -16.75 33.31 28.60
CA ASN A 52 -17.23 32.41 27.57
C ASN A 52 -17.46 30.98 28.12
N PRO A 53 -18.55 30.30 27.73
CA PRO A 53 -18.80 28.93 28.16
C PRO A 53 -17.72 28.01 27.60
N ILE A 54 -17.22 27.09 28.47
CA ILE A 54 -16.24 26.08 28.07
C ILE A 54 -16.99 24.95 27.36
N ARG A 55 -16.86 24.87 26.05
CA ARG A 55 -17.33 23.73 25.24
C ARG A 55 -16.45 22.53 25.50
N MET A 56 -17.07 21.36 25.66
CA MET A 56 -16.35 20.11 25.91
C MET A 56 -17.02 18.93 25.23
N ALA A 57 -16.23 17.96 24.86
CA ALA A 57 -16.65 16.65 24.35
C ALA A 57 -15.79 15.57 25.02
N GLY A 58 -16.36 14.42 25.32
CA GLY A 58 -15.68 13.35 26.03
C GLY A 58 -15.69 12.04 25.26
N VAL A 59 -14.55 11.33 25.30
CA VAL A 59 -14.39 9.99 24.76
C VAL A 59 -14.13 9.03 25.93
N PRO A 60 -14.91 7.94 26.10
CA PRO A 60 -14.65 6.97 27.14
C PRO A 60 -13.26 6.34 27.00
N HIS A 61 -12.51 6.23 28.09
CA HIS A 61 -11.15 5.67 28.06
C HIS A 61 -11.08 4.26 27.49
N HIS A 62 -12.06 3.42 27.80
CA HIS A 62 -12.08 2.04 27.31
C HIS A 62 -12.36 1.92 25.80
N ALA A 63 -12.93 2.95 25.18
CA ALA A 63 -13.28 3.00 23.77
C ALA A 63 -12.32 3.89 22.93
N VAL A 64 -11.30 4.48 23.55
CA VAL A 64 -10.41 5.49 22.93
C VAL A 64 -9.79 5.00 21.62
N GLU A 65 -9.39 3.73 21.53
CA GLU A 65 -8.75 3.15 20.34
C GLU A 65 -9.66 3.26 19.09
N GLN A 66 -10.98 3.06 19.26
CA GLN A 66 -11.92 3.17 18.13
C GLN A 66 -12.06 4.61 17.62
N TYR A 67 -12.03 5.58 18.52
CA TYR A 67 -12.08 7.00 18.16
C TYR A 67 -10.76 7.48 17.54
N LEU A 68 -9.63 7.04 18.07
CA LEU A 68 -8.32 7.29 17.48
C LEU A 68 -8.22 6.74 16.05
N ALA A 69 -8.70 5.51 15.81
CA ALA A 69 -8.72 4.91 14.49
C ALA A 69 -9.49 5.75 13.46
N LYS A 70 -10.63 6.33 13.87
CA LYS A 70 -11.41 7.22 12.99
C LYS A 70 -10.68 8.52 12.70
N LEU A 71 -10.12 9.19 13.71
CA LEU A 71 -9.41 10.46 13.56
C LEU A 71 -8.17 10.32 12.67
N VAL A 72 -7.39 9.28 12.92
CA VAL A 72 -6.17 9.01 12.14
C VAL A 72 -6.50 8.73 10.67
N LYS A 73 -7.56 7.97 10.37
CA LYS A 73 -8.04 7.75 8.99
C LYS A 73 -8.47 9.04 8.30
N MET A 74 -8.87 10.05 9.04
CA MET A 74 -9.19 11.39 8.52
C MET A 74 -7.97 12.31 8.42
N GLY A 75 -6.76 11.80 8.70
CA GLY A 75 -5.51 12.56 8.67
C GLY A 75 -5.23 13.40 9.91
N GLU A 76 -6.01 13.23 10.98
CA GLU A 76 -5.87 14.01 12.20
C GLU A 76 -4.85 13.42 13.17
N SER A 77 -4.15 14.30 13.90
CA SER A 77 -3.20 13.92 14.95
C SER A 77 -3.80 14.16 16.34
N VAL A 78 -3.48 13.28 17.28
CA VAL A 78 -4.03 13.30 18.64
C VAL A 78 -2.92 13.19 19.69
N ALA A 79 -2.81 14.18 20.58
CA ALA A 79 -1.94 14.14 21.76
C ALA A 79 -2.66 13.48 22.93
N ILE A 80 -2.16 12.36 23.40
CA ILE A 80 -2.70 11.62 24.54
C ILE A 80 -2.05 12.12 25.82
N CYS A 81 -2.86 12.68 26.70
CA CYS A 81 -2.44 13.28 27.94
C CYS A 81 -2.93 12.46 29.13
N GLU A 82 -1.99 11.83 29.86
CA GLU A 82 -2.25 10.98 31.00
C GLU A 82 -1.96 11.68 32.33
N GLN A 83 -2.58 11.17 33.41
CA GLN A 83 -2.30 11.59 34.77
C GLN A 83 -1.01 10.97 35.26
N ILE A 84 -0.12 11.82 35.82
CA ILE A 84 1.14 11.39 36.40
C ILE A 84 1.05 11.57 37.94
N GLY A 85 1.34 10.49 38.67
CA GLY A 85 1.24 10.45 40.12
C GLY A 85 -0.08 9.88 40.65
N ASP A 86 -0.14 9.68 41.98
CA ASP A 86 -1.29 9.11 42.65
C ASP A 86 -2.27 10.23 43.06
N PRO A 87 -3.55 10.15 42.62
CA PRO A 87 -4.59 11.09 43.03
C PRO A 87 -4.78 11.17 44.55
N ALA A 88 -4.54 10.08 45.27
CA ALA A 88 -4.73 9.99 46.71
C ALA A 88 -3.65 10.76 47.53
N THR A 89 -2.46 10.93 46.98
CA THR A 89 -1.31 11.60 47.64
C THR A 89 -1.10 13.05 47.19
N SER A 90 -1.78 13.48 46.12
CA SER A 90 -1.61 14.81 45.52
C SER A 90 -2.34 15.90 46.31
N LYS A 91 -1.63 16.95 46.75
CA LYS A 91 -2.14 18.16 47.40
C LYS A 91 -2.73 19.18 46.39
N GLY A 92 -3.26 18.76 45.27
CA GLY A 92 -3.80 19.66 44.24
C GLY A 92 -4.25 18.88 42.99
N PRO A 93 -4.57 19.57 41.87
CA PRO A 93 -4.88 18.88 40.63
C PRO A 93 -3.69 18.00 40.22
N VAL A 94 -3.91 16.71 40.03
CA VAL A 94 -2.88 15.77 39.57
C VAL A 94 -2.22 16.32 38.31
N GLU A 95 -0.91 16.20 38.19
CA GLU A 95 -0.17 16.60 37.01
C GLU A 95 -0.56 15.74 35.82
N ARG A 96 -0.65 16.37 34.67
CA ARG A 96 -0.93 15.67 33.39
C ARG A 96 0.13 16.04 32.39
N LYS A 97 0.60 15.04 31.68
CA LYS A 97 1.63 15.18 30.64
C LYS A 97 1.22 14.43 29.38
N VAL A 98 1.59 14.96 28.23
CA VAL A 98 1.49 14.23 26.97
C VAL A 98 2.46 13.05 27.02
N VAL A 99 1.94 11.84 26.94
CA VAL A 99 2.74 10.61 26.94
C VAL A 99 3.14 10.20 25.54
N ARG A 100 2.29 10.49 24.56
CA ARG A 100 2.58 10.30 23.14
C ARG A 100 1.64 11.14 22.26
N VAL A 101 2.05 11.36 21.02
CA VAL A 101 1.21 11.92 19.98
C VAL A 101 0.96 10.83 18.92
N VAL A 102 -0.31 10.51 18.67
CA VAL A 102 -0.72 9.55 17.65
C VAL A 102 -0.97 10.31 16.36
N THR A 103 -0.22 10.00 15.30
CA THR A 103 -0.35 10.62 13.99
C THR A 103 -0.54 9.56 12.91
N PRO A 104 -1.01 9.91 11.69
CA PRO A 104 -1.19 8.95 10.62
C PRO A 104 0.04 8.10 10.30
N GLY A 105 1.25 8.71 10.37
CA GLY A 105 2.52 8.05 10.02
C GLY A 105 3.24 7.36 11.20
N THR A 106 2.77 7.55 12.45
CA THR A 106 3.46 7.04 13.64
C THR A 106 2.64 6.01 14.43
N LEU A 107 1.83 5.23 13.73
CA LEU A 107 1.00 4.18 14.31
C LEU A 107 1.82 2.95 14.69
N THR A 108 1.56 2.42 15.90
CA THR A 108 2.16 1.17 16.40
C THR A 108 1.15 0.24 17.05
N ASP A 109 -0.01 0.75 17.45
CA ASP A 109 -1.08 -0.04 18.06
C ASP A 109 -1.72 -0.98 17.03
N ALA A 110 -1.84 -2.26 17.37
CA ALA A 110 -2.46 -3.27 16.51
C ALA A 110 -3.91 -2.92 16.13
N ALA A 111 -4.67 -2.29 17.02
CA ALA A 111 -6.06 -1.90 16.75
C ALA A 111 -6.20 -0.76 15.73
N LEU A 112 -5.12 0.00 15.48
CA LEU A 112 -5.10 1.14 14.56
C LEU A 112 -4.50 0.79 13.20
N LEU A 113 -3.72 -0.27 13.12
CA LEU A 113 -3.02 -0.72 11.92
C LEU A 113 -3.86 -1.75 11.17
N SER A 114 -3.91 -1.62 9.85
CA SER A 114 -4.36 -2.72 8.98
C SER A 114 -3.36 -3.89 9.05
N ASP A 115 -3.84 -5.12 9.13
CA ASP A 115 -2.97 -6.28 9.30
C ASP A 115 -2.01 -6.51 8.14
N LYS A 116 -2.47 -6.25 6.92
CA LYS A 116 -1.78 -6.57 5.67
C LYS A 116 -1.13 -5.39 4.97
N THR A 117 -1.12 -4.20 5.60
CA THR A 117 -0.53 -3.00 5.00
C THR A 117 0.49 -2.36 5.94
N ASP A 118 1.54 -1.81 5.35
CA ASP A 118 2.51 -0.99 6.05
C ASP A 118 2.05 0.46 6.11
N VAL A 119 2.47 1.15 7.17
CA VAL A 119 2.24 2.59 7.35
C VAL A 119 3.59 3.28 7.35
N TYR A 120 3.78 4.21 6.42
CA TYR A 120 5.03 4.94 6.28
C TYR A 120 4.88 6.40 6.71
N LEU A 121 5.83 6.84 7.55
CA LEU A 121 6.14 8.24 7.77
C LEU A 121 7.25 8.63 6.80
N LEU A 122 7.04 9.67 6.00
CA LEU A 122 8.02 10.17 5.04
C LEU A 122 8.46 11.59 5.40
N ALA A 123 9.74 11.90 5.22
CA ALA A 123 10.25 13.26 5.27
C ALA A 123 10.91 13.60 3.94
N MET A 124 10.76 14.86 3.52
CA MET A 124 11.27 15.38 2.25
C MET A 124 12.14 16.61 2.49
N CYS A 125 13.35 16.60 1.93
CA CYS A 125 14.28 17.71 1.96
C CYS A 125 14.71 18.08 0.54
N THR A 126 14.46 19.32 0.11
CA THR A 126 14.89 19.80 -1.20
C THR A 126 16.33 20.26 -1.16
N GLY A 127 17.19 19.63 -1.93
CA GLY A 127 18.57 20.04 -2.13
C GLY A 127 18.66 21.19 -3.14
N HIS A 128 19.42 22.21 -2.81
CA HIS A 128 19.59 23.39 -3.64
C HIS A 128 21.06 23.59 -4.04
N ASN A 129 21.30 24.00 -5.26
CA ASN A 129 22.62 24.43 -5.69
C ASN A 129 22.98 25.83 -5.13
N LYS A 130 24.23 26.27 -5.36
CA LYS A 130 24.72 27.59 -4.90
C LYS A 130 23.90 28.78 -5.44
N ARG A 131 23.05 28.58 -6.43
CA ARG A 131 22.16 29.61 -7.03
C ARG A 131 20.72 29.50 -6.50
N GLY A 132 20.45 28.60 -5.53
CA GLY A 132 19.10 28.41 -4.97
C GLY A 132 18.14 27.63 -5.85
N VAL A 133 18.62 26.99 -6.92
CA VAL A 133 17.78 26.11 -7.75
C VAL A 133 17.75 24.71 -7.13
N ALA A 134 16.57 24.10 -7.06
CA ALA A 134 16.40 22.73 -6.63
C ALA A 134 17.13 21.80 -7.61
N VAL A 135 18.00 20.93 -7.06
CA VAL A 135 18.81 19.99 -7.87
C VAL A 135 18.32 18.57 -7.68
N ASN A 136 18.00 18.22 -6.43
CA ASN A 136 17.49 16.90 -6.05
C ASN A 136 16.50 17.03 -4.90
N ILE A 137 15.76 15.95 -4.65
CA ILE A 137 14.91 15.80 -3.49
C ILE A 137 15.38 14.59 -2.71
N GLY A 138 15.83 14.82 -1.47
CA GLY A 138 16.13 13.78 -0.50
C GLY A 138 14.86 13.29 0.17
N LEU A 139 14.62 12.00 0.10
CA LEU A 139 13.52 11.30 0.74
C LEU A 139 14.06 10.38 1.85
N ALA A 140 13.38 10.40 2.99
CA ALA A 140 13.57 9.42 4.04
C ALA A 140 12.20 8.90 4.48
N TRP A 141 12.03 7.59 4.59
CA TRP A 141 10.78 7.03 5.08
C TRP A 141 11.00 5.87 6.04
N LEU A 142 10.13 5.81 7.02
CA LEU A 142 10.18 4.89 8.14
C LEU A 142 8.86 4.16 8.29
N ASN A 143 8.91 2.85 8.36
CA ASN A 143 7.86 2.06 8.96
C ASN A 143 8.14 1.93 10.45
N LEU A 144 7.41 2.68 11.27
CA LEU A 144 7.66 2.70 12.71
C LEU A 144 7.32 1.37 13.39
N ALA A 145 6.40 0.58 12.85
CA ALA A 145 6.03 -0.71 13.42
C ALA A 145 7.10 -1.79 13.24
N SER A 146 7.91 -1.72 12.18
CA SER A 146 9.01 -2.66 11.91
C SER A 146 10.39 -2.09 12.20
N GLY A 147 10.54 -0.76 12.22
CA GLY A 147 11.81 -0.07 12.33
C GLY A 147 12.60 0.03 11.02
N ALA A 148 11.97 -0.29 9.88
CA ALA A 148 12.60 -0.22 8.57
C ALA A 148 12.73 1.24 8.11
N LEU A 149 13.98 1.75 8.06
CA LEU A 149 14.33 3.08 7.58
C LEU A 149 14.97 2.99 6.20
N ARG A 150 14.52 3.83 5.28
CA ARG A 150 15.02 3.88 3.90
C ARG A 150 15.30 5.32 3.48
N LEU A 151 16.31 5.48 2.61
CA LEU A 151 16.71 6.75 2.02
C LEU A 151 16.77 6.64 0.50
N ALA A 152 16.42 7.73 -0.17
CA ALA A 152 16.66 7.92 -1.60
C ALA A 152 16.91 9.40 -1.91
N GLU A 153 17.66 9.67 -2.98
CA GLU A 153 17.67 10.98 -3.63
C GLU A 153 17.16 10.81 -5.05
N ILE A 154 16.25 11.67 -5.46
CA ILE A 154 15.54 11.62 -6.73
C ILE A 154 15.58 12.98 -7.42
N GLU A 155 15.39 13.00 -8.73
CA GLU A 155 15.14 14.25 -9.46
C GLU A 155 13.75 14.83 -9.09
N PRO A 156 13.57 16.15 -9.17
CA PRO A 156 12.31 16.79 -8.76
C PRO A 156 11.05 16.31 -9.53
N ASP A 157 11.20 15.91 -10.78
CA ASP A 157 10.11 15.39 -11.64
C ASP A 157 9.69 13.96 -11.24
N GLN A 158 10.54 13.19 -10.56
CA GLN A 158 10.27 11.84 -10.08
C GLN A 158 9.48 11.81 -8.76
N LEU A 159 9.28 12.96 -8.10
CA LEU A 159 8.62 13.02 -6.79
C LEU A 159 7.24 12.36 -6.79
N GLY A 160 6.42 12.64 -7.80
CA GLY A 160 5.07 12.06 -7.91
C GLY A 160 5.10 10.54 -7.97
N ALA A 161 6.00 9.96 -8.76
CA ALA A 161 6.17 8.51 -8.89
C ALA A 161 6.67 7.87 -7.58
N ALA A 162 7.62 8.52 -6.90
CA ALA A 162 8.15 8.05 -5.62
C ALA A 162 7.07 8.05 -4.52
N LEU A 163 6.27 9.12 -4.42
CA LEU A 163 5.18 9.22 -3.43
C LEU A 163 4.09 8.17 -3.67
N GLU A 164 3.72 7.91 -4.91
CA GLU A 164 2.73 6.89 -5.23
C GLU A 164 3.26 5.46 -5.01
N ARG A 165 4.57 5.24 -5.17
CA ARG A 165 5.23 3.98 -4.83
C ARG A 165 5.29 3.75 -3.32
N ILE A 166 5.69 4.77 -2.55
CA ILE A 166 5.85 4.67 -1.09
C ILE A 166 4.50 4.69 -0.38
N ARG A 167 3.52 5.47 -0.89
CA ARG A 167 2.20 5.71 -0.29
C ARG A 167 2.29 6.10 1.18
N PRO A 168 2.99 7.19 1.51
CA PRO A 168 3.14 7.60 2.89
C PRO A 168 1.81 8.01 3.50
N ALA A 169 1.55 7.58 4.74
CA ALA A 169 0.38 8.01 5.49
C ALA A 169 0.55 9.47 5.99
N GLU A 170 1.79 9.87 6.23
CA GLU A 170 2.14 11.21 6.69
C GLU A 170 3.45 11.67 6.05
N ILE A 171 3.51 12.96 5.67
CA ILE A 171 4.66 13.57 5.01
C ILE A 171 5.12 14.76 5.82
N LEU A 172 6.42 14.79 6.18
CA LEU A 172 7.07 15.91 6.83
C LEU A 172 7.76 16.78 5.78
N ALA A 173 7.45 18.05 5.74
CA ALA A 173 8.12 19.02 4.87
C ALA A 173 8.34 20.35 5.57
N ALA A 174 9.38 21.08 5.17
CA ALA A 174 9.53 22.48 5.55
C ALA A 174 8.49 23.35 4.81
N ASP A 175 8.15 24.52 5.38
CA ASP A 175 7.14 25.42 4.81
C ASP A 175 7.35 25.73 3.31
N ALA A 176 8.59 25.99 2.93
CA ALA A 176 8.95 26.32 1.55
C ALA A 176 8.77 25.14 0.56
N SER A 177 8.87 23.90 1.04
CA SER A 177 8.74 22.68 0.22
C SER A 177 7.31 22.10 0.26
N ALA A 178 6.52 22.49 1.25
CA ALA A 178 5.18 21.97 1.47
C ALA A 178 4.19 22.35 0.35
N ASP A 179 4.37 23.52 -0.27
CA ASP A 179 3.47 24.02 -1.31
C ASP A 179 3.68 23.32 -2.67
N ALA A 180 4.79 22.59 -2.82
CA ALA A 180 5.09 21.77 -4.01
C ALA A 180 4.49 20.36 -3.97
N MET A 181 3.80 19.98 -2.87
CA MET A 181 3.28 18.64 -2.70
C MET A 181 2.02 18.36 -3.51
N PRO A 182 1.93 17.21 -4.20
CA PRO A 182 0.71 16.80 -4.88
C PRO A 182 -0.45 16.61 -3.89
N ALA A 183 -1.65 17.05 -4.28
CA ALA A 183 -2.85 16.82 -3.47
C ALA A 183 -3.11 15.30 -3.31
N GLY A 184 -3.39 14.86 -2.09
CA GLY A 184 -3.70 13.46 -1.80
C GLY A 184 -2.51 12.52 -1.59
N ALA A 185 -1.28 13.04 -1.58
CA ALA A 185 -0.07 12.23 -1.39
C ALA A 185 0.09 11.65 0.05
N GLY A 186 -0.71 12.12 1.01
CA GLY A 186 -0.66 11.76 2.42
C GLY A 186 -1.00 12.96 3.32
N ALA A 187 -1.10 12.73 4.62
CA ALA A 187 -1.30 13.83 5.57
C ALA A 187 -0.03 14.70 5.67
N LEU A 188 -0.10 15.95 5.21
CA LEU A 188 1.05 16.85 5.21
C LEU A 188 1.22 17.51 6.58
N LYS A 189 2.39 17.32 7.19
CA LYS A 189 2.82 17.99 8.43
C LYS A 189 3.97 18.96 8.15
N ARG A 190 3.73 20.24 8.37
CA ARG A 190 4.76 21.27 8.28
C ARG A 190 5.62 21.24 9.54
N VAL A 191 6.94 21.21 9.36
CA VAL A 191 7.92 21.24 10.46
C VAL A 191 8.98 22.30 10.17
N PRO A 192 9.61 22.87 11.22
CA PRO A 192 10.60 23.92 11.05
C PRO A 192 11.79 23.50 10.16
N ALA A 193 12.25 24.40 9.31
CA ALA A 193 13.33 24.13 8.34
C ALA A 193 14.63 23.63 8.97
N TRP A 194 14.94 24.01 10.21
CA TRP A 194 16.15 23.56 10.93
C TRP A 194 16.13 22.06 11.26
N HIS A 195 14.97 21.41 11.22
CA HIS A 195 14.89 19.94 11.35
C HIS A 195 15.61 19.21 10.21
N PHE A 196 15.67 19.86 9.05
CA PHE A 196 16.27 19.32 7.82
C PHE A 196 17.75 19.71 7.66
N ASP A 197 18.38 20.22 8.70
CA ASP A 197 19.83 20.50 8.65
C ASP A 197 20.62 19.22 8.37
N ILE A 198 21.43 19.26 7.30
CA ILE A 198 22.12 18.10 6.77
C ILE A 198 23.17 17.56 7.78
N ALA A 199 23.94 18.44 8.38
CA ALA A 199 25.00 18.03 9.33
C ALA A 199 24.39 17.41 10.59
N ALA A 200 23.34 18.05 11.15
CA ALA A 200 22.62 17.51 12.30
C ALA A 200 21.88 16.20 11.96
N GLY A 201 21.34 16.09 10.75
CA GLY A 201 20.68 14.89 10.26
C GLY A 201 21.64 13.71 10.12
N THR A 202 22.81 13.94 9.50
CA THR A 202 23.87 12.94 9.38
C THR A 202 24.35 12.46 10.75
N GLN A 203 24.59 13.39 11.69
CA GLN A 203 25.01 13.03 13.05
C GLN A 203 23.94 12.19 13.77
N ARG A 204 22.65 12.58 13.68
CA ARG A 204 21.54 11.80 14.27
C ARG A 204 21.44 10.40 13.69
N LEU A 205 21.66 10.24 12.38
CA LEU A 205 21.70 8.92 11.75
C LEU A 205 22.84 8.07 12.30
N CYS A 206 24.05 8.64 12.40
CA CYS A 206 25.20 7.96 13.00
C CYS A 206 24.92 7.55 14.46
N ASP A 207 24.38 8.47 15.27
CA ASP A 207 24.01 8.20 16.67
C ASP A 207 22.91 7.14 16.77
N GLN A 208 21.90 7.19 15.89
CA GLN A 208 20.77 6.23 15.88
C GLN A 208 21.22 4.82 15.49
N LEU A 209 22.16 4.72 14.55
CA LEU A 209 22.66 3.43 14.03
C LEU A 209 23.90 2.93 14.80
N ASP A 210 24.42 3.73 15.75
CA ASP A 210 25.62 3.45 16.54
C ASP A 210 26.85 3.20 15.65
N VAL A 211 27.08 4.13 14.69
CA VAL A 211 28.19 4.05 13.72
C VAL A 211 28.94 5.37 13.63
N ALA A 212 30.21 5.29 13.24
CA ALA A 212 31.06 6.47 13.08
C ALA A 212 30.80 7.20 11.74
N SER A 213 30.36 6.49 10.69
CA SER A 213 30.05 7.06 9.39
C SER A 213 28.94 6.26 8.68
N LEU A 214 28.34 6.87 7.65
CA LEU A 214 27.30 6.25 6.83
C LEU A 214 27.84 5.56 5.57
N ASP A 215 29.16 5.45 5.42
CA ASP A 215 29.82 4.85 4.24
C ASP A 215 29.41 3.39 4.02
N GLY A 216 29.34 2.62 5.11
CA GLY A 216 28.94 1.22 5.06
C GLY A 216 27.50 0.98 4.57
N PHE A 217 26.65 2.01 4.60
CA PHE A 217 25.29 1.98 4.09
C PHE A 217 25.16 2.60 2.68
N GLY A 218 26.26 3.16 2.13
CA GLY A 218 26.23 3.90 0.88
C GLY A 218 25.50 5.25 0.94
N ALA A 219 25.24 5.78 2.15
CA ALA A 219 24.43 6.98 2.36
C ALA A 219 25.22 8.27 2.51
N HIS A 220 26.56 8.24 2.55
CA HIS A 220 27.38 9.42 2.81
C HIS A 220 27.24 10.52 1.76
N SER A 221 26.95 10.17 0.50
CA SER A 221 26.74 11.13 -0.59
C SER A 221 25.31 11.68 -0.68
N LEU A 222 24.34 11.07 0.02
CA LEU A 222 22.94 11.43 -0.02
C LEU A 222 22.61 12.54 0.98
N THR A 223 23.14 13.75 0.72
CA THR A 223 23.11 14.85 1.68
C THR A 223 21.69 15.31 2.01
N SER A 224 20.85 15.49 1.00
CA SER A 224 19.46 15.93 1.18
C SER A 224 18.63 14.84 1.87
N ALA A 225 18.86 13.57 1.56
CA ALA A 225 18.18 12.45 2.21
C ALA A 225 18.60 12.30 3.68
N CYS A 226 19.87 12.57 4.02
CA CYS A 226 20.32 12.61 5.42
C CYS A 226 19.63 13.74 6.21
N GLY A 227 19.42 14.91 5.59
CA GLY A 227 18.64 15.99 6.19
C GLY A 227 17.18 15.58 6.44
N ALA A 228 16.56 14.93 5.45
CA ALA A 228 15.20 14.38 5.58
C ALA A 228 15.11 13.33 6.71
N ALA A 229 16.06 12.40 6.78
CA ALA A 229 16.12 11.39 7.84
C ALA A 229 16.30 12.00 9.24
N GLY A 230 17.10 13.07 9.36
CA GLY A 230 17.25 13.80 10.61
C GLY A 230 15.94 14.38 11.11
N ALA A 231 15.15 15.00 10.22
CA ALA A 231 13.82 15.52 10.54
C ALA A 231 12.84 14.39 10.93
N LEU A 232 12.86 13.30 10.17
CA LEU A 232 12.01 12.14 10.40
C LEU A 232 12.26 11.48 11.75
N LEU A 233 13.53 11.21 12.10
CA LEU A 233 13.90 10.59 13.38
C LEU A 233 13.55 11.50 14.56
N LEU A 234 13.80 12.80 14.43
CA LEU A 234 13.43 13.78 15.46
C LEU A 234 11.93 13.80 15.71
N TYR A 235 11.13 13.83 14.65
CA TYR A 235 9.69 13.84 14.74
C TYR A 235 9.14 12.52 15.32
N ALA A 236 9.61 11.38 14.82
CA ALA A 236 9.16 10.08 15.30
C ALA A 236 9.52 9.87 16.79
N ALA A 237 10.71 10.24 17.24
CA ALA A 237 11.10 10.17 18.65
C ALA A 237 10.25 11.11 19.52
N ALA A 238 10.00 12.33 19.07
CA ALA A 238 9.17 13.30 19.80
C ALA A 238 7.70 12.83 19.92
N THR A 239 7.11 12.26 18.88
CA THR A 239 5.73 11.77 18.89
C THR A 239 5.55 10.53 19.77
N GLN A 240 6.54 9.64 19.82
CA GLN A 240 6.50 8.44 20.66
C GLN A 240 6.90 8.72 22.12
N GLY A 241 7.59 9.83 22.39
CA GLY A 241 8.16 10.14 23.71
C GLY A 241 9.23 9.13 24.16
N GLN A 242 9.81 8.35 23.22
CA GLN A 242 10.73 7.24 23.44
C GLN A 242 11.83 7.23 22.40
N GLN A 243 12.95 6.59 22.73
CA GLN A 243 14.01 6.30 21.77
C GLN A 243 13.55 5.21 20.79
N LEU A 244 13.90 5.36 19.51
CA LEU A 244 13.54 4.43 18.45
C LEU A 244 14.53 3.26 18.35
N ARG A 245 14.67 2.47 19.41
CA ARG A 245 15.72 1.44 19.56
C ARG A 245 15.68 0.32 18.52
N HIS A 246 14.55 0.14 17.82
CA HIS A 246 14.37 -0.82 16.74
C HIS A 246 14.78 -0.30 15.36
N VAL A 247 15.04 1.01 15.22
CA VAL A 247 15.58 1.57 13.98
C VAL A 247 17.09 1.40 14.01
N ARG A 248 17.58 0.25 13.55
CA ARG A 248 19.00 -0.16 13.62
C ARG A 248 19.62 -0.42 12.26
N SER A 249 18.86 -0.38 11.21
CA SER A 249 19.34 -0.55 9.84
C SER A 249 18.82 0.56 8.95
N LEU A 250 19.65 0.91 7.98
CA LEU A 250 19.34 1.87 6.93
C LEU A 250 19.52 1.18 5.59
N LYS A 251 18.54 1.32 4.70
CA LYS A 251 18.68 0.89 3.32
C LYS A 251 18.60 2.10 2.40
N VAL A 252 19.63 2.28 1.58
CA VAL A 252 19.58 3.21 0.45
C VAL A 252 18.84 2.51 -0.67
N GLU A 253 17.81 3.14 -1.23
CA GLU A 253 17.10 2.67 -2.41
C GLU A 253 17.56 3.42 -3.65
N ASN A 254 18.06 2.69 -4.64
CA ASN A 254 18.31 3.20 -5.97
C ASN A 254 17.19 2.70 -6.91
N GLU A 255 16.56 3.62 -7.62
CA GLU A 255 15.49 3.25 -8.57
C GLU A 255 15.97 2.27 -9.64
N THR A 256 17.27 2.29 -9.96
CA THR A 256 17.90 1.37 -10.92
C THR A 256 17.98 -0.08 -10.45
N GLU A 257 17.76 -0.37 -9.17
CA GLU A 257 17.73 -1.75 -8.64
C GLU A 257 16.43 -2.47 -8.95
N TYR A 258 15.38 -1.72 -9.25
CA TYR A 258 14.04 -2.25 -9.49
C TYR A 258 13.59 -2.02 -10.92
N ILE A 259 12.69 -2.89 -11.40
CA ILE A 259 11.94 -2.62 -12.63
C ILE A 259 11.08 -1.39 -12.40
N GLY A 260 11.29 -0.35 -13.20
CA GLY A 260 10.53 0.89 -13.12
C GLY A 260 9.05 0.65 -13.48
N LEU A 261 8.16 1.04 -12.57
CA LEU A 261 6.71 1.06 -12.78
C LEU A 261 6.22 2.47 -12.50
N ASP A 262 5.70 3.14 -13.48
CA ASP A 262 5.08 4.45 -13.29
C ASP A 262 3.72 4.34 -12.57
N PRO A 263 3.15 5.43 -12.08
CA PRO A 263 1.87 5.44 -11.40
C PRO A 263 0.72 4.84 -12.23
N SER A 264 0.66 5.20 -13.52
CA SER A 264 -0.34 4.70 -14.45
C SER A 264 -0.23 3.19 -14.64
N THR A 265 1.01 2.68 -14.76
CA THR A 265 1.29 1.25 -14.90
C THR A 265 0.88 0.45 -13.67
N ARG A 266 1.18 0.92 -12.45
CA ARG A 266 0.76 0.26 -11.20
C ARG A 266 -0.75 0.10 -11.12
N ARG A 267 -1.49 1.16 -11.49
CA ARG A 267 -2.95 1.21 -11.52
C ARG A 267 -3.52 0.34 -12.63
N ASN A 268 -2.99 0.46 -13.85
CA ASN A 268 -3.48 -0.27 -15.01
C ASN A 268 -3.26 -1.78 -14.91
N LEU A 269 -2.21 -2.23 -14.22
CA LEU A 269 -1.95 -3.65 -13.95
C LEU A 269 -2.75 -4.19 -12.76
N GLU A 270 -3.48 -3.34 -12.04
CA GLU A 270 -4.30 -3.72 -10.89
C GLU A 270 -3.53 -4.59 -9.88
N LEU A 271 -2.33 -4.14 -9.51
CA LEU A 271 -1.43 -4.95 -8.67
C LEU A 271 -2.00 -5.21 -7.27
N THR A 272 -2.51 -4.17 -6.61
CA THR A 272 -3.02 -4.22 -5.22
C THR A 272 -4.40 -3.60 -5.06
N GLU A 273 -4.86 -2.83 -6.06
CA GLU A 273 -6.17 -2.20 -6.11
C GLU A 273 -6.68 -2.26 -7.54
N THR A 274 -7.98 -2.50 -7.71
CA THR A 274 -8.62 -2.47 -9.03
C THR A 274 -8.77 -1.03 -9.53
N LEU A 275 -9.01 -0.83 -10.80
CA LEU A 275 -9.34 0.50 -11.37
C LEU A 275 -10.56 1.15 -10.70
N ARG A 276 -11.40 0.38 -10.01
CA ARG A 276 -12.56 0.85 -9.24
C ARG A 276 -12.24 1.16 -7.77
N GLY A 277 -10.98 1.01 -7.35
CA GLY A 277 -10.53 1.24 -5.96
C GLY A 277 -10.89 0.12 -4.98
N THR A 278 -11.19 -1.10 -5.45
CA THR A 278 -11.40 -2.27 -4.59
C THR A 278 -10.12 -3.09 -4.45
N GLU A 279 -9.92 -3.75 -3.32
CA GLU A 279 -8.72 -4.57 -3.08
C GLU A 279 -8.76 -5.93 -3.80
N SER A 280 -9.91 -6.35 -4.28
CA SER A 280 -10.12 -7.62 -5.01
C SER A 280 -11.13 -7.41 -6.12
N PRO A 281 -10.96 -8.09 -7.27
CA PRO A 281 -9.88 -9.03 -7.63
C PRO A 281 -8.62 -8.32 -8.16
N THR A 282 -7.47 -8.60 -7.59
CA THR A 282 -6.16 -8.02 -7.97
C THR A 282 -5.09 -9.10 -8.01
N LEU A 283 -3.90 -8.82 -8.55
CA LEU A 283 -2.78 -9.75 -8.48
C LEU A 283 -2.42 -10.08 -7.04
N TYR A 284 -2.37 -9.07 -6.17
CA TYR A 284 -2.12 -9.25 -4.74
C TYR A 284 -3.16 -10.18 -4.10
N SER A 285 -4.46 -9.92 -4.30
CA SER A 285 -5.51 -10.75 -3.69
C SER A 285 -5.51 -12.19 -4.16
N LEU A 286 -5.04 -12.47 -5.38
CA LEU A 286 -4.86 -13.83 -5.90
C LEU A 286 -3.67 -14.53 -5.25
N LEU A 287 -2.54 -13.83 -5.08
CA LEU A 287 -1.29 -14.38 -4.56
C LEU A 287 -1.27 -14.50 -3.03
N ASP A 288 -2.02 -13.65 -2.33
CA ASP A 288 -2.01 -13.59 -0.87
C ASP A 288 -2.74 -14.77 -0.22
N THR A 289 -2.06 -15.89 -0.22
CA THR A 289 -2.41 -17.06 0.60
C THR A 289 -1.49 -17.24 1.80
N CYS A 290 -0.77 -16.17 2.16
CA CYS A 290 0.14 -16.16 3.30
C CYS A 290 -0.59 -16.60 4.59
N CYS A 291 0.13 -17.33 5.43
CA CYS A 291 -0.36 -17.80 6.73
C CYS A 291 -0.19 -16.74 7.82
N THR A 292 0.75 -15.81 7.63
CA THR A 292 1.08 -14.72 8.54
C THR A 292 0.82 -13.36 7.89
N THR A 293 0.50 -12.37 8.70
CA THR A 293 0.34 -10.99 8.22
C THR A 293 1.66 -10.37 7.76
N MET A 294 2.80 -10.83 8.30
CA MET A 294 4.15 -10.46 7.87
C MET A 294 4.42 -10.86 6.42
N GLY A 295 4.08 -12.10 6.04
CA GLY A 295 4.18 -12.59 4.66
C GLY A 295 3.32 -11.77 3.70
N SER A 296 2.08 -11.45 4.09
CA SER A 296 1.18 -10.61 3.28
C SER A 296 1.74 -9.21 3.03
N ARG A 297 2.35 -8.56 4.04
CA ARG A 297 3.03 -7.26 3.88
C ARG A 297 4.24 -7.37 2.97
N LEU A 298 5.04 -8.40 3.13
CA LEU A 298 6.21 -8.64 2.28
C LEU A 298 5.81 -8.88 0.82
N LEU A 299 4.72 -9.63 0.56
CA LEU A 299 4.18 -9.81 -0.78
C LEU A 299 3.82 -8.47 -1.44
N ARG A 300 3.08 -7.62 -0.71
CA ARG A 300 2.72 -6.28 -1.19
C ARG A 300 3.98 -5.47 -1.54
N HIS A 301 5.00 -5.53 -0.68
CA HIS A 301 6.28 -4.87 -0.92
C HIS A 301 6.97 -5.41 -2.18
N TRP A 302 7.07 -6.72 -2.36
CA TRP A 302 7.75 -7.30 -3.52
C TRP A 302 7.04 -6.99 -4.84
N LEU A 303 5.71 -6.94 -4.87
CA LEU A 303 4.95 -6.57 -6.07
C LEU A 303 5.20 -5.11 -6.52
N HIS A 304 5.43 -4.22 -5.56
CA HIS A 304 5.75 -2.82 -5.86
C HIS A 304 7.24 -2.55 -6.09
N HIS A 305 8.13 -3.50 -5.75
CA HIS A 305 9.58 -3.40 -5.84
C HIS A 305 10.17 -4.65 -6.51
N PRO A 306 9.75 -4.98 -7.76
CA PRO A 306 10.31 -6.13 -8.47
C PRO A 306 11.79 -5.86 -8.79
N PRO A 307 12.72 -6.75 -8.36
CA PRO A 307 14.14 -6.55 -8.61
C PRO A 307 14.46 -6.62 -10.10
N ARG A 308 15.32 -5.74 -10.60
CA ARG A 308 15.78 -5.75 -11.99
C ARG A 308 16.75 -6.91 -12.27
N ALA A 309 17.57 -7.26 -11.27
CA ALA A 309 18.48 -8.38 -11.38
C ALA A 309 17.74 -9.72 -11.17
N SER A 310 17.86 -10.65 -12.14
CA SER A 310 17.21 -11.97 -12.10
C SER A 310 17.70 -12.89 -10.98
N VAL A 311 18.90 -12.65 -10.43
CA VAL A 311 19.51 -13.51 -9.40
C VAL A 311 18.61 -13.70 -8.17
N ALA A 312 17.97 -12.62 -7.68
CA ALA A 312 17.05 -12.71 -6.56
C ALA A 312 15.80 -13.54 -6.91
N ALA A 313 15.26 -13.36 -8.10
CA ALA A 313 14.12 -14.12 -8.61
C ALA A 313 14.45 -15.61 -8.75
N GLN A 314 15.60 -15.94 -9.34
CA GLN A 314 16.08 -17.32 -9.50
C GLN A 314 16.28 -18.02 -8.14
N SER A 315 16.86 -17.33 -7.15
CA SER A 315 17.03 -17.88 -5.80
C SER A 315 15.68 -18.19 -5.12
N ARG A 316 14.67 -17.33 -5.32
CA ARG A 316 13.30 -17.55 -4.82
C ARG A 316 12.62 -18.71 -5.53
N GLN A 317 12.77 -18.82 -6.85
CA GLN A 317 12.21 -19.91 -7.67
C GLN A 317 12.82 -21.26 -7.31
N GLN A 318 14.12 -21.33 -7.02
CA GLN A 318 14.76 -22.54 -6.50
C GLN A 318 14.17 -22.96 -5.16
N ALA A 319 13.91 -21.98 -4.26
CA ALA A 319 13.26 -22.27 -2.99
C ALA A 319 11.82 -22.78 -3.16
N ILE A 320 11.06 -22.20 -4.10
CA ILE A 320 9.70 -22.67 -4.45
C ILE A 320 9.76 -24.11 -4.95
N GLY A 321 10.68 -24.42 -5.86
CA GLY A 321 10.89 -25.79 -6.38
C GLY A 321 11.19 -26.78 -5.24
N ALA A 322 12.11 -26.45 -4.34
CA ALA A 322 12.42 -27.26 -3.18
C ALA A 322 11.20 -27.48 -2.25
N LEU A 323 10.36 -26.46 -2.06
CA LEU A 323 9.13 -26.57 -1.26
C LEU A 323 8.07 -27.45 -1.95
N LEU A 324 7.98 -27.45 -3.27
CA LEU A 324 7.08 -28.31 -4.03
C LEU A 324 7.52 -29.77 -4.02
N ASP A 325 8.83 -30.03 -4.09
CA ASP A 325 9.44 -31.35 -4.06
C ASP A 325 9.65 -31.89 -2.64
N ALA A 326 9.14 -31.18 -1.61
CA ALA A 326 9.33 -31.50 -0.22
C ALA A 326 8.81 -32.90 0.12
N PRO A 327 9.56 -33.70 0.93
CA PRO A 327 9.13 -35.03 1.33
C PRO A 327 7.88 -35.01 2.22
N ALA A 328 7.15 -36.12 2.29
CA ALA A 328 5.86 -36.20 3.01
C ALA A 328 5.92 -35.78 4.49
N ASN A 329 7.05 -36.06 5.17
CA ASN A 329 7.26 -35.70 6.58
C ASN A 329 7.53 -34.20 6.80
N ALA A 330 7.91 -33.46 5.73
CA ALA A 330 8.15 -32.02 5.75
C ALA A 330 7.34 -31.31 4.66
N SER A 331 6.14 -31.80 4.35
CA SER A 331 5.32 -31.33 3.23
C SER A 331 4.97 -29.82 3.36
N LEU A 332 4.74 -29.18 2.22
CA LEU A 332 4.32 -27.77 2.14
C LEU A 332 3.09 -27.50 3.04
N ASP A 333 2.11 -28.42 3.08
CA ASP A 333 0.92 -28.25 3.90
C ASP A 333 1.20 -28.32 5.39
N ALA A 334 2.15 -29.19 5.81
CA ALA A 334 2.62 -29.27 7.19
C ALA A 334 3.41 -27.99 7.58
N LEU A 335 4.23 -27.46 6.68
CA LEU A 335 4.94 -26.19 6.88
C LEU A 335 3.95 -25.04 7.05
N ARG A 336 2.98 -24.91 6.16
CA ARG A 336 1.93 -23.86 6.21
C ARG A 336 1.07 -23.99 7.47
N SER A 337 0.80 -25.21 7.94
CA SER A 337 0.08 -25.42 9.21
C SER A 337 0.87 -24.95 10.42
N ALA A 338 2.19 -25.12 10.43
CA ALA A 338 3.06 -24.57 11.45
C ALA A 338 3.11 -23.03 11.41
N LEU A 339 3.19 -22.44 10.21
CA LEU A 339 3.20 -20.99 10.03
C LEU A 339 1.91 -20.30 10.51
N ARG A 340 0.75 -20.97 10.47
CA ARG A 340 -0.51 -20.42 11.03
C ARG A 340 -0.49 -20.22 12.54
N GLN A 341 0.45 -20.85 13.26
CA GLN A 341 0.61 -20.70 14.70
C GLN A 341 1.56 -19.54 15.07
N ILE A 342 2.22 -18.94 14.09
CA ILE A 342 3.22 -17.90 14.27
C ILE A 342 2.52 -16.53 14.43
N ALA A 343 2.88 -15.82 15.50
CA ALA A 343 2.41 -14.47 15.73
C ALA A 343 3.14 -13.42 14.85
N ASP A 344 2.60 -12.22 14.81
CA ASP A 344 3.23 -11.07 14.13
C ASP A 344 4.45 -10.55 14.93
N VAL A 345 5.57 -11.27 14.82
CA VAL A 345 6.82 -10.97 15.54
C VAL A 345 7.33 -9.56 15.16
N GLU A 346 7.15 -9.14 13.93
CA GLU A 346 7.61 -7.82 13.46
C GLU A 346 6.96 -6.69 14.25
N ARG A 347 5.63 -6.67 14.33
CA ARG A 347 4.88 -5.63 15.05
C ARG A 347 5.02 -5.77 16.57
N ILE A 348 5.15 -6.98 17.09
CA ILE A 348 5.44 -7.21 18.50
C ILE A 348 6.80 -6.62 18.86
N THR A 349 7.81 -6.84 18.05
CA THR A 349 9.16 -6.29 18.24
C THR A 349 9.16 -4.75 18.24
N GLY A 350 8.40 -4.12 17.33
CA GLY A 350 8.24 -2.66 17.32
C GLY A 350 7.60 -2.14 18.63
N ARG A 351 6.52 -2.79 19.10
CA ARG A 351 5.90 -2.42 20.39
C ARG A 351 6.81 -2.67 21.58
N LEU A 352 7.60 -3.75 21.54
CA LEU A 352 8.60 -4.04 22.58
C LEU A 352 9.65 -2.93 22.65
N ALA A 353 10.19 -2.51 21.51
CA ALA A 353 11.17 -1.44 21.43
C ALA A 353 10.67 -0.09 21.97
N LEU A 354 9.37 0.17 21.78
CA LEU A 354 8.68 1.36 22.27
C LEU A 354 8.07 1.17 23.67
N LEU A 355 8.40 0.08 24.38
CA LEU A 355 7.90 -0.26 25.72
C LEU A 355 6.37 -0.24 25.83
N SER A 356 5.68 -0.49 24.73
CA SER A 356 4.22 -0.48 24.61
C SER A 356 3.62 -1.87 24.37
N ALA A 357 4.46 -2.91 24.36
CA ALA A 357 4.01 -4.29 24.22
C ALA A 357 3.04 -4.68 25.36
N ARG A 358 2.00 -5.41 25.01
CA ARG A 358 0.99 -5.94 25.94
C ARG A 358 1.39 -7.33 26.43
N PRO A 359 0.87 -7.79 27.58
CA PRO A 359 1.21 -9.12 28.11
C PRO A 359 1.01 -10.25 27.10
N ARG A 360 -0.07 -10.21 26.33
CA ARG A 360 -0.34 -11.20 25.28
C ARG A 360 0.62 -11.12 24.09
N ASP A 361 1.22 -9.98 23.82
CA ASP A 361 2.28 -9.87 22.81
C ASP A 361 3.49 -10.69 23.23
N LEU A 362 3.87 -10.61 24.52
CA LEU A 362 5.01 -11.35 25.05
C LEU A 362 4.76 -12.86 25.13
N SER A 363 3.55 -13.31 25.51
CA SER A 363 3.21 -14.73 25.46
C SER A 363 3.19 -15.26 24.03
N SER A 364 2.64 -14.51 23.07
CA SER A 364 2.64 -14.89 21.65
C SER A 364 4.07 -14.94 21.07
N LEU A 365 4.96 -14.04 21.50
CA LEU A 365 6.37 -14.06 21.11
C LEU A 365 7.08 -15.30 21.67
N ARG A 366 6.87 -15.62 22.96
CA ARG A 366 7.35 -16.83 23.62
C ARG A 366 6.93 -18.08 22.85
N ASP A 367 5.63 -18.22 22.58
CA ASP A 367 5.06 -19.39 21.94
C ASP A 367 5.56 -19.54 20.51
N THR A 368 5.73 -18.43 19.79
CA THR A 368 6.38 -18.40 18.48
C THR A 368 7.81 -18.90 18.55
N PHE A 369 8.64 -18.37 19.47
CA PHE A 369 10.03 -18.78 19.61
C PHE A 369 10.19 -20.24 20.03
N ALA A 370 9.28 -20.75 20.87
CA ALA A 370 9.23 -22.16 21.24
C ALA A 370 8.91 -23.08 20.05
N ALA A 371 8.17 -22.59 19.05
CA ALA A 371 7.83 -23.35 17.83
C ALA A 371 8.97 -23.36 16.77
N LEU A 372 9.92 -22.41 16.82
CA LEU A 372 10.97 -22.27 15.80
C LEU A 372 11.86 -23.51 15.63
N PRO A 373 12.29 -24.25 16.66
CA PRO A 373 13.12 -25.45 16.49
C PRO A 373 12.46 -26.50 15.60
N ALA A 374 11.16 -26.77 15.80
CA ALA A 374 10.41 -27.71 14.98
C ALA A 374 10.20 -27.22 13.55
N LEU A 375 10.05 -25.91 13.36
CA LEU A 375 9.97 -25.27 12.03
C LEU A 375 11.30 -25.41 11.27
N ARG A 376 12.41 -25.14 11.94
CA ARG A 376 13.78 -25.29 11.40
C ARG A 376 14.12 -26.72 11.00
N GLU A 377 13.75 -27.70 11.80
CA GLU A 377 13.94 -29.13 11.46
C GLU A 377 13.26 -29.47 10.12
N ARG A 378 12.04 -28.95 9.90
CA ARG A 378 11.36 -29.15 8.62
C ARG A 378 12.06 -28.44 7.47
N ILE A 379 12.47 -27.19 7.67
CA ILE A 379 13.17 -26.41 6.63
C ILE A 379 14.50 -27.06 6.26
N SER A 380 15.28 -27.51 7.24
CA SER A 380 16.57 -28.17 6.99
C SER A 380 16.43 -29.46 6.17
N THR A 381 15.29 -30.15 6.32
CA THR A 381 14.96 -31.34 5.51
C THR A 381 14.63 -30.97 4.05
N ILE A 382 14.05 -29.77 3.82
CA ILE A 382 13.62 -29.28 2.51
C ILE A 382 14.74 -28.55 1.77
N ALA A 383 15.55 -27.76 2.50
CA ALA A 383 16.45 -26.74 1.94
C ALA A 383 17.39 -27.24 0.84
N GLY A 384 17.91 -28.46 0.95
CA GLY A 384 18.77 -29.03 -0.09
C GLY A 384 19.85 -28.05 -0.56
N ASN A 385 19.81 -27.70 -1.85
CA ASN A 385 20.69 -26.72 -2.49
C ASN A 385 20.03 -25.32 -2.65
N ALA A 386 18.90 -25.07 -2.01
CA ALA A 386 18.20 -23.78 -2.13
C ALA A 386 18.78 -22.75 -1.14
N ASP A 387 19.65 -21.89 -1.61
CA ASP A 387 20.35 -20.86 -0.81
C ASP A 387 19.39 -19.97 0.00
N ALA A 388 18.24 -19.62 -0.57
CA ALA A 388 17.24 -18.82 0.12
C ALA A 388 16.70 -19.53 1.37
N LEU A 389 16.36 -20.81 1.28
CA LEU A 389 15.88 -21.60 2.44
C LEU A 389 16.98 -21.83 3.47
N THR A 390 18.23 -22.03 3.03
CA THR A 390 19.38 -22.13 3.93
C THR A 390 19.60 -20.86 4.74
N ARG A 391 19.51 -19.69 4.10
CA ARG A 391 19.58 -18.40 4.80
C ARG A 391 18.42 -18.20 5.78
N VAL A 392 17.22 -18.57 5.36
CA VAL A 392 16.03 -18.51 6.21
C VAL A 392 16.21 -19.41 7.42
N ASP A 393 16.64 -20.67 7.27
CA ASP A 393 16.88 -21.57 8.40
C ASP A 393 17.89 -21.00 9.39
N ALA A 394 19.02 -20.50 8.91
CA ALA A 394 20.04 -19.87 9.76
C ALA A 394 19.48 -18.65 10.54
N ALA A 395 18.62 -17.87 9.89
CA ALA A 395 18.02 -16.68 10.49
C ALA A 395 16.90 -17.00 11.50
N LEU A 396 16.28 -18.16 11.44
CA LEU A 396 15.22 -18.61 12.36
C LEU A 396 15.74 -19.18 13.68
N ALA A 397 17.05 -19.11 13.97
CA ALA A 397 17.58 -19.50 15.26
C ALA A 397 16.96 -18.63 16.37
N PRO A 398 16.21 -19.21 17.34
CA PRO A 398 15.59 -18.43 18.40
C PRO A 398 16.66 -17.84 19.32
N PRO A 399 16.48 -16.61 19.82
CA PRO A 399 17.35 -16.08 20.87
C PRO A 399 17.03 -16.81 22.18
N ALA A 400 17.90 -17.75 22.58
CA ALA A 400 17.64 -18.68 23.70
C ALA A 400 17.40 -17.93 25.03
N GLU A 401 18.24 -16.94 25.34
CA GLU A 401 18.10 -16.14 26.55
C GLU A 401 16.79 -15.35 26.57
N CYS A 402 16.33 -14.85 25.41
CA CYS A 402 15.04 -14.18 25.28
C CYS A 402 13.88 -15.13 25.56
N LEU A 403 13.93 -16.34 24.98
CA LEU A 403 12.92 -17.37 25.20
C LEU A 403 12.86 -17.80 26.66
N ASP A 404 14.03 -18.00 27.30
CA ASP A 404 14.14 -18.37 28.71
C ASP A 404 13.55 -17.27 29.62
N LEU A 405 13.87 -16.02 29.33
CA LEU A 405 13.31 -14.88 30.09
C LEU A 405 11.78 -14.83 29.94
N LEU A 406 11.25 -14.94 28.72
CA LEU A 406 9.81 -14.92 28.48
C LEU A 406 9.08 -16.11 29.15
N THR A 407 9.69 -17.28 29.12
CA THR A 407 9.12 -18.50 29.72
C THR A 407 9.07 -18.42 31.24
N ASN A 408 10.11 -17.87 31.85
CA ASN A 408 10.20 -17.76 33.31
C ASN A 408 9.38 -16.57 33.85
N ALA A 409 9.31 -15.46 33.13
CA ALA A 409 8.71 -14.22 33.63
C ALA A 409 7.21 -14.10 33.33
N ILE A 410 6.74 -14.57 32.17
CA ILE A 410 5.37 -14.33 31.70
C ILE A 410 4.49 -15.54 31.95
N ALA A 411 3.33 -15.32 32.56
CA ALA A 411 2.35 -16.38 32.81
C ALA A 411 1.98 -17.11 31.50
N PRO A 412 1.62 -18.43 31.56
CA PRO A 412 1.19 -19.17 30.38
C PRO A 412 0.06 -18.49 29.62
N GLU A 413 -0.96 -18.06 30.32
CA GLU A 413 -2.12 -17.31 29.80
C GLU A 413 -2.24 -15.98 30.54
N PRO A 414 -1.48 -14.94 30.14
CA PRO A 414 -1.49 -13.68 30.88
C PRO A 414 -2.80 -12.90 30.65
N ALA A 415 -3.18 -12.11 31.63
CA ALA A 415 -4.29 -11.16 31.46
C ALA A 415 -4.02 -10.20 30.29
N ALA A 416 -5.09 -9.61 29.73
CA ALA A 416 -4.96 -8.70 28.59
C ALA A 416 -4.21 -7.41 28.95
N MET A 417 -4.37 -6.93 30.18
CA MET A 417 -3.75 -5.70 30.70
C MET A 417 -3.05 -5.97 32.03
N VAL A 418 -1.90 -5.34 32.25
CA VAL A 418 -1.12 -5.46 33.50
C VAL A 418 -1.93 -5.05 34.74
N ARG A 419 -2.83 -4.09 34.61
CA ARG A 419 -3.71 -3.62 35.69
C ARG A 419 -4.71 -4.68 36.20
N ASP A 420 -4.94 -5.73 35.39
CA ASP A 420 -5.89 -6.78 35.75
C ASP A 420 -5.23 -7.86 36.64
N GLY A 421 -3.88 -7.83 36.74
CA GLY A 421 -3.05 -8.81 37.45
C GLY A 421 -2.95 -10.16 36.73
N GLY A 422 -2.08 -11.04 37.22
CA GLY A 422 -1.90 -12.39 36.64
C GLY A 422 -1.06 -12.40 35.35
N VAL A 423 -0.16 -11.46 35.21
CA VAL A 423 0.74 -11.33 34.04
C VAL A 423 2.08 -12.02 34.28
N ILE A 424 2.67 -11.84 35.46
CA ILE A 424 3.95 -12.46 35.85
C ILE A 424 3.73 -13.89 36.31
N ALA A 425 4.57 -14.81 35.85
CA ALA A 425 4.51 -16.21 36.20
C ALA A 425 4.77 -16.42 37.70
N ARG A 426 4.11 -17.44 38.28
CA ARG A 426 4.43 -17.87 39.66
C ARG A 426 5.84 -18.46 39.69
N GLY A 427 6.55 -18.17 40.79
CA GLY A 427 7.95 -18.55 40.99
C GLY A 427 8.98 -17.60 40.40
N TYR A 428 8.55 -16.55 39.67
CA TYR A 428 9.46 -15.54 39.15
C TYR A 428 9.94 -14.52 40.19
N ASP A 429 9.04 -14.11 41.10
CA ASP A 429 9.35 -13.17 42.18
C ASP A 429 8.66 -13.59 43.47
N ALA A 430 9.47 -13.92 44.52
CA ALA A 430 8.99 -14.43 45.78
C ALA A 430 8.09 -13.46 46.55
N GLU A 431 8.38 -12.13 46.47
CA GLU A 431 7.55 -11.12 47.13
C GLU A 431 6.16 -11.03 46.49
N LEU A 432 6.09 -11.10 45.16
CA LEU A 432 4.82 -11.09 44.43
C LEU A 432 3.98 -12.34 44.77
N ASP A 433 4.61 -13.50 44.82
CA ASP A 433 3.92 -14.74 45.18
C ASP A 433 3.38 -14.71 46.60
N GLU A 434 4.12 -14.19 47.60
CA GLU A 434 3.65 -13.98 48.96
C GLU A 434 2.43 -13.04 49.00
N LEU A 435 2.47 -11.94 48.27
CA LEU A 435 1.37 -10.96 48.20
C LEU A 435 0.10 -11.56 47.55
N ARG A 436 0.26 -12.41 46.53
CA ARG A 436 -0.84 -13.12 45.87
C ARG A 436 -1.43 -14.19 46.80
N ASP A 437 -0.59 -14.93 47.50
CA ASP A 437 -1.04 -15.94 48.44
C ASP A 437 -1.87 -15.35 49.60
N ILE A 438 -1.49 -14.19 50.09
CA ILE A 438 -2.29 -13.42 51.06
C ILE A 438 -3.67 -13.03 50.48
N SER A 439 -3.70 -12.63 49.21
CA SER A 439 -4.93 -12.21 48.53
C SER A 439 -5.83 -13.39 48.15
N GLU A 440 -5.29 -14.53 47.74
CA GLU A 440 -6.02 -15.73 47.35
C GLU A 440 -6.55 -16.53 48.56
N ASN A 441 -5.81 -16.57 49.65
CA ASN A 441 -6.24 -17.22 50.90
C ASN A 441 -7.41 -16.48 51.59
N CYS A 442 -7.85 -15.36 51.06
CA CYS A 442 -9.04 -14.63 51.55
C CYS A 442 -10.30 -15.53 51.58
N GLY A 443 -10.48 -16.39 50.57
CA GLY A 443 -11.62 -17.28 50.48
C GLY A 443 -11.66 -18.30 51.60
N GLN A 444 -10.52 -18.92 51.92
CA GLN A 444 -10.43 -19.90 53.01
C GLN A 444 -10.63 -19.24 54.39
N PHE A 445 -9.99 -18.08 54.61
CA PHE A 445 -10.19 -17.30 55.84
C PHE A 445 -11.66 -16.94 56.06
N LEU A 446 -12.40 -16.52 55.03
CA LEU A 446 -13.82 -16.21 55.14
C LEU A 446 -14.67 -17.43 55.47
N ILE A 447 -14.39 -18.58 54.88
CA ILE A 447 -15.07 -19.83 55.16
C ILE A 447 -14.82 -20.26 56.63
N ASP A 448 -13.57 -20.19 57.07
CA ASP A 448 -13.19 -20.54 58.44
C ASP A 448 -13.79 -19.55 59.45
N LEU A 449 -13.78 -18.26 59.15
CA LEU A 449 -14.44 -17.23 59.96
C LEU A 449 -15.95 -17.48 60.04
N GLU A 450 -16.60 -17.75 58.91
CA GLU A 450 -18.03 -18.04 58.84
C GLU A 450 -18.40 -19.23 59.72
N ALA A 451 -17.65 -20.32 59.59
CA ALA A 451 -17.86 -21.54 60.41
C ALA A 451 -17.69 -21.25 61.90
N ARG A 452 -16.63 -20.51 62.25
CA ARG A 452 -16.33 -20.15 63.64
C ARG A 452 -17.38 -19.17 64.20
N GLU A 453 -17.78 -18.17 63.47
CA GLU A 453 -18.78 -17.20 63.87
C GLU A 453 -20.20 -17.80 63.97
N ARG A 454 -20.55 -18.74 63.08
CA ARG A 454 -21.78 -19.53 63.20
C ARG A 454 -21.82 -20.36 64.51
N ALA A 455 -20.71 -21.00 64.81
CA ALA A 455 -20.57 -21.77 66.05
C ALA A 455 -20.64 -20.88 67.33
N ARG A 456 -20.00 -19.69 67.30
CA ARG A 456 -19.96 -18.74 68.41
C ARG A 456 -21.31 -18.10 68.69
N THR A 457 -22.01 -17.66 67.63
CA THR A 457 -23.26 -16.89 67.73
C THR A 457 -24.53 -17.73 67.73
N GLY A 458 -24.45 -18.98 67.29
CA GLY A 458 -25.59 -19.87 67.02
C GLY A 458 -26.53 -19.41 65.92
N ILE A 459 -26.06 -18.55 65.04
CA ILE A 459 -26.82 -18.00 63.92
C ILE A 459 -26.55 -18.88 62.68
N ALA A 460 -27.44 -19.80 62.36
CA ALA A 460 -27.28 -20.76 61.31
C ALA A 460 -27.17 -20.12 59.89
N ASN A 461 -27.82 -18.98 59.69
CA ASN A 461 -27.89 -18.26 58.39
C ASN A 461 -26.86 -17.11 58.29
N LEU A 462 -25.86 -17.04 59.16
CA LEU A 462 -24.79 -16.09 59.12
C LEU A 462 -23.94 -16.38 57.89
N ARG A 463 -23.63 -15.36 57.09
CA ARG A 463 -22.72 -15.44 55.93
C ARG A 463 -21.63 -14.38 56.03
N VAL A 464 -20.44 -14.76 55.67
CA VAL A 464 -19.33 -13.82 55.48
C VAL A 464 -19.07 -13.64 53.99
N GLU A 465 -19.26 -12.46 53.49
CA GLU A 465 -19.18 -12.17 52.08
C GLU A 465 -18.36 -10.89 51.78
N TYR A 466 -17.99 -10.69 50.53
CA TYR A 466 -17.32 -9.52 50.03
C TYR A 466 -18.16 -8.78 48.99
N ASN A 467 -18.15 -7.44 49.04
CA ASN A 467 -18.76 -6.60 48.04
C ASN A 467 -17.78 -5.46 47.65
N LYS A 468 -17.59 -5.19 46.35
CA LYS A 468 -16.68 -4.15 45.88
C LYS A 468 -16.96 -2.74 46.43
N VAL A 469 -18.20 -2.44 46.79
CA VAL A 469 -18.59 -1.12 47.34
C VAL A 469 -18.45 -1.02 48.84
N HIS A 470 -18.71 -2.13 49.54
CA HIS A 470 -18.80 -2.15 51.03
C HIS A 470 -17.70 -3.00 51.67
N GLY A 471 -16.76 -3.63 50.89
CA GLY A 471 -15.71 -4.50 51.44
C GLY A 471 -16.25 -5.81 52.01
N PHE A 472 -15.54 -6.37 52.97
CA PHE A 472 -15.93 -7.60 53.67
C PHE A 472 -17.00 -7.31 54.77
N TYR A 473 -17.99 -8.19 54.89
CA TYR A 473 -19.05 -8.06 55.85
C TYR A 473 -19.63 -9.41 56.28
N ILE A 474 -20.17 -9.43 57.49
CA ILE A 474 -20.97 -10.51 58.04
C ILE A 474 -22.42 -10.16 57.85
N GLU A 475 -23.17 -10.96 57.12
CA GLU A 475 -24.62 -10.74 56.87
C GLU A 475 -25.43 -11.62 57.81
N VAL A 476 -26.32 -10.98 58.55
CA VAL A 476 -27.26 -11.62 59.46
C VAL A 476 -28.69 -11.24 59.08
N THR A 477 -29.57 -12.24 58.98
CA THR A 477 -31.00 -11.96 58.69
C THR A 477 -31.66 -11.26 59.84
N ARG A 478 -32.61 -10.33 59.57
CA ARG A 478 -33.24 -9.45 60.54
C ARG A 478 -33.92 -10.15 61.70
N GLY A 479 -34.39 -11.39 61.52
CA GLY A 479 -35.00 -12.18 62.55
C GLY A 479 -34.02 -12.76 63.59
N GLN A 480 -32.72 -12.56 63.45
CA GLN A 480 -31.68 -13.08 64.32
C GLN A 480 -30.71 -12.00 64.83
N THR A 481 -31.06 -10.72 64.64
CA THR A 481 -30.24 -9.59 65.09
C THR A 481 -30.09 -9.52 66.62
N ASP A 482 -31.00 -10.08 67.39
CA ASP A 482 -30.90 -10.13 68.85
C ASP A 482 -29.82 -11.07 69.38
N LYS A 483 -29.25 -11.93 68.53
CA LYS A 483 -28.17 -12.85 68.88
C LYS A 483 -26.78 -12.31 68.42
N VAL A 484 -26.78 -11.10 67.91
CA VAL A 484 -25.53 -10.51 67.41
C VAL A 484 -24.69 -10.03 68.60
N PRO A 485 -23.42 -10.45 68.75
CA PRO A 485 -22.54 -10.04 69.81
C PRO A 485 -22.21 -8.53 69.79
N ASP A 486 -21.81 -7.94 70.94
CA ASP A 486 -21.51 -6.52 71.07
C ASP A 486 -20.27 -6.08 70.27
N ASP A 487 -19.39 -6.98 69.89
CA ASP A 487 -18.19 -6.73 69.06
C ASP A 487 -18.51 -6.55 67.58
N TYR A 488 -19.76 -6.83 67.14
CA TYR A 488 -20.17 -6.60 65.77
C TYR A 488 -20.55 -5.14 65.59
N ARG A 489 -19.83 -4.46 64.69
CA ARG A 489 -20.16 -3.07 64.34
C ARG A 489 -21.02 -3.06 63.09
N ARG A 490 -22.23 -2.47 63.18
CA ARG A 490 -23.15 -2.38 62.08
C ARG A 490 -22.54 -1.51 60.97
N ARG A 491 -22.48 -2.04 59.74
CA ARG A 491 -21.98 -1.39 58.56
C ARG A 491 -23.10 -0.91 57.61
N GLN A 492 -24.15 -1.73 57.46
CA GLN A 492 -25.28 -1.41 56.57
C GLN A 492 -26.55 -2.14 57.02
N THR A 493 -27.70 -1.49 56.88
CA THR A 493 -29.02 -2.07 57.09
C THR A 493 -29.71 -2.26 55.73
N LEU A 494 -30.15 -3.50 55.47
CA LEU A 494 -30.92 -3.88 54.30
C LEU A 494 -32.37 -4.19 54.68
N LYS A 495 -33.24 -4.39 53.68
CA LYS A 495 -34.68 -4.65 53.93
C LYS A 495 -34.90 -5.95 54.76
N ASN A 496 -34.08 -6.99 54.49
CA ASN A 496 -34.26 -8.32 55.13
C ASN A 496 -33.05 -8.79 55.93
N ALA A 497 -31.95 -8.07 55.98
CA ALA A 497 -30.68 -8.43 56.61
C ALA A 497 -29.95 -7.20 57.14
N GLU A 498 -29.03 -7.40 58.05
CA GLU A 498 -28.07 -6.37 58.49
C GLU A 498 -26.66 -6.90 58.27
N ARG A 499 -25.77 -5.97 57.90
CA ARG A 499 -24.36 -6.22 57.59
C ARG A 499 -23.51 -5.64 58.71
N TYR A 500 -22.58 -6.49 59.20
CA TYR A 500 -21.70 -6.17 60.30
C TYR A 500 -20.25 -6.36 59.93
N ILE A 501 -19.38 -5.78 60.72
CA ILE A 501 -17.92 -6.01 60.65
C ILE A 501 -17.38 -6.21 62.07
N THR A 502 -16.50 -7.19 62.24
CA THR A 502 -15.75 -7.40 63.47
C THR A 502 -14.37 -6.77 63.38
N PRO A 503 -13.70 -6.48 64.52
CA PRO A 503 -12.32 -5.99 64.53
C PRO A 503 -11.36 -6.91 63.79
N GLU A 504 -11.54 -8.23 63.90
CA GLU A 504 -10.75 -9.25 63.20
C GLU A 504 -10.96 -9.15 61.69
N LEU A 505 -12.24 -9.14 61.25
CA LEU A 505 -12.56 -8.99 59.83
C LEU A 505 -12.06 -7.69 59.25
N LYS A 506 -12.08 -6.58 60.04
CA LYS A 506 -11.55 -5.29 59.64
C LYS A 506 -10.03 -5.33 59.47
N THR A 507 -9.30 -5.94 60.42
CA THR A 507 -7.85 -6.11 60.33
C THR A 507 -7.46 -6.96 59.12
N PHE A 508 -8.25 -8.00 58.83
CA PHE A 508 -8.07 -8.85 57.66
C PHE A 508 -8.35 -8.09 56.36
N GLU A 509 -9.46 -7.29 56.29
CA GLU A 509 -9.81 -6.45 55.17
C GLU A 509 -8.63 -5.51 54.79
N ASP A 510 -8.07 -4.80 55.78
CA ASP A 510 -6.99 -3.84 55.56
C ASP A 510 -5.71 -4.55 55.06
N LYS A 511 -5.41 -5.77 55.56
CA LYS A 511 -4.28 -6.58 55.11
C LYS A 511 -4.50 -7.10 53.68
N ALA A 512 -5.69 -7.62 53.35
CA ALA A 512 -5.99 -8.21 52.06
C ALA A 512 -6.03 -7.15 50.94
N LEU A 513 -6.68 -6.02 51.18
CA LEU A 513 -6.73 -4.91 50.20
C LEU A 513 -5.36 -4.29 49.98
N SER A 514 -4.56 -4.08 51.04
CA SER A 514 -3.20 -3.57 50.89
C SER A 514 -2.28 -4.56 50.16
N ALA A 515 -2.44 -5.86 50.38
CA ALA A 515 -1.69 -6.90 49.68
C ALA A 515 -2.03 -6.93 48.18
N GLN A 516 -3.31 -6.80 47.80
CA GLN A 516 -3.75 -6.77 46.42
C GLN A 516 -3.18 -5.52 45.67
N GLU A 517 -3.28 -4.34 46.27
CA GLU A 517 -2.70 -3.11 45.67
C GLU A 517 -1.18 -3.21 45.51
N ARG A 518 -0.49 -3.71 46.51
CA ARG A 518 0.97 -3.96 46.47
C ARG A 518 1.34 -5.02 45.46
N ALA A 519 0.56 -6.09 45.33
CA ALA A 519 0.76 -7.13 44.32
C ALA A 519 0.67 -6.55 42.91
N LEU A 520 -0.37 -5.73 42.60
CA LEU A 520 -0.53 -5.08 41.30
C LEU A 520 0.60 -4.09 41.02
N ALA A 521 1.02 -3.30 42.01
CA ALA A 521 2.13 -2.35 41.87
C ALA A 521 3.47 -3.10 41.61
N ARG A 522 3.73 -4.19 42.35
CA ARG A 522 4.91 -5.05 42.18
C ARG A 522 4.92 -5.71 40.81
N GLU A 523 3.79 -6.29 40.41
CA GLU A 523 3.62 -6.93 39.10
C GLU A 523 3.87 -5.96 37.95
N ARG A 524 3.38 -4.73 38.04
CA ARG A 524 3.67 -3.69 37.08
C ARG A 524 5.16 -3.37 36.99
N ALA A 525 5.82 -3.18 38.14
CA ALA A 525 7.25 -2.90 38.17
C ALA A 525 8.08 -4.05 37.57
N LEU A 526 7.71 -5.30 37.83
CA LEU A 526 8.37 -6.47 37.25
C LEU A 526 8.12 -6.56 35.75
N TYR A 527 6.90 -6.27 35.29
CA TYR A 527 6.58 -6.25 33.86
C TYR A 527 7.40 -5.19 33.12
N ASP A 528 7.50 -3.98 33.67
CA ASP A 528 8.34 -2.91 33.09
C ASP A 528 9.84 -3.33 33.08
N ALA A 529 10.31 -4.02 34.09
CA ALA A 529 11.67 -4.56 34.14
C ALA A 529 11.89 -5.64 33.06
N VAL A 530 10.92 -6.53 32.83
CA VAL A 530 10.97 -7.55 31.77
C VAL A 530 11.03 -6.89 30.39
N LEU A 531 10.21 -5.85 30.13
CA LEU A 531 10.28 -5.11 28.87
C LEU A 531 11.68 -4.52 28.63
N GLN A 532 12.29 -3.93 29.67
CA GLN A 532 13.66 -3.38 29.58
C GLN A 532 14.69 -4.48 29.32
N ALA A 533 14.57 -5.63 29.97
CA ALA A 533 15.50 -6.76 29.81
C ALA A 533 15.41 -7.40 28.42
N LEU A 534 14.28 -7.26 27.72
CA LEU A 534 14.09 -7.77 26.38
C LEU A 534 14.66 -6.87 25.28
N LEU A 535 14.96 -5.60 25.57
CA LEU A 535 15.46 -4.63 24.56
C LEU A 535 16.74 -5.07 23.82
N PRO A 536 17.72 -5.70 24.45
CA PRO A 536 18.92 -6.19 23.77
C PRO A 536 18.64 -7.19 22.64
N PHE A 537 17.52 -7.95 22.72
CA PHE A 537 17.18 -9.00 21.76
C PHE A 537 16.38 -8.50 20.55
N ILE A 538 16.12 -7.19 20.42
CA ILE A 538 15.40 -6.59 19.29
C ILE A 538 15.99 -6.99 17.94
N PRO A 539 17.33 -6.94 17.70
CA PRO A 539 17.91 -7.30 16.42
C PRO A 539 17.65 -8.74 16.02
N GLU A 540 17.72 -9.65 16.99
CA GLU A 540 17.42 -11.07 16.76
C GLU A 540 15.94 -11.28 16.45
N CYS A 541 15.04 -10.61 17.17
CA CYS A 541 13.61 -10.64 16.89
C CYS A 541 13.28 -10.13 15.48
N GLN A 542 13.92 -9.03 15.05
CA GLN A 542 13.75 -8.49 13.68
C GLN A 542 14.28 -9.45 12.62
N ARG A 543 15.43 -10.08 12.85
CA ARG A 543 16.00 -11.12 11.96
C ARG A 543 15.04 -12.30 11.81
N VAL A 544 14.49 -12.79 12.91
CA VAL A 544 13.51 -13.90 12.92
C VAL A 544 12.23 -13.48 12.19
N ALA A 545 11.71 -12.28 12.45
CA ALA A 545 10.50 -11.77 11.80
C ALA A 545 10.66 -11.67 10.27
N SER A 546 11.79 -11.17 9.80
CA SER A 546 12.10 -11.08 8.36
C SER A 546 12.19 -12.47 7.71
N ALA A 547 12.84 -13.43 8.39
CA ALA A 547 12.95 -14.79 7.89
C ALA A 547 11.60 -15.52 7.86
N LEU A 548 10.73 -15.32 8.87
CA LEU A 548 9.38 -15.86 8.89
C LEU A 548 8.51 -15.28 7.76
N ALA A 549 8.61 -13.97 7.50
CA ALA A 549 7.89 -13.32 6.41
C ALA A 549 8.32 -13.87 5.04
N GLU A 550 9.64 -14.03 4.82
CA GLU A 550 10.18 -14.58 3.57
C GLU A 550 9.77 -16.05 3.38
N LEU A 551 9.86 -16.86 4.43
CA LEU A 551 9.45 -18.27 4.39
C LEU A 551 7.97 -18.43 4.06
N ASP A 552 7.11 -17.65 4.71
CA ASP A 552 5.67 -17.70 4.50
C ASP A 552 5.29 -17.28 3.08
N LEU A 553 5.94 -16.23 2.56
CA LEU A 553 5.72 -15.78 1.19
C LEU A 553 6.18 -16.81 0.15
N LEU A 554 7.36 -17.43 0.34
CA LEU A 554 7.83 -18.51 -0.53
C LEU A 554 6.88 -19.72 -0.48
N ALA A 555 6.36 -20.06 0.70
CA ALA A 555 5.38 -21.12 0.87
C ALA A 555 4.02 -20.77 0.23
N ALA A 556 3.62 -19.49 0.22
CA ALA A 556 2.43 -19.01 -0.47
C ALA A 556 2.61 -19.12 -2.01
N PHE A 557 3.76 -18.72 -2.54
CA PHE A 557 4.07 -18.89 -3.96
C PHE A 557 4.10 -20.37 -4.38
N ALA A 558 4.68 -21.24 -3.57
CA ALA A 558 4.67 -22.69 -3.83
C ALA A 558 3.24 -23.25 -3.83
N GLU A 559 2.41 -22.81 -2.90
CA GLU A 559 0.99 -23.21 -2.84
C GLU A 559 0.23 -22.75 -4.08
N ARG A 560 0.40 -21.48 -4.50
CA ARG A 560 -0.22 -20.96 -5.73
C ARG A 560 0.26 -21.69 -6.97
N ALA A 561 1.56 -21.95 -7.09
CA ALA A 561 2.14 -22.70 -8.19
C ALA A 561 1.50 -24.10 -8.31
N ARG A 562 1.34 -24.81 -7.18
CA ARG A 562 0.69 -26.13 -7.14
C ARG A 562 -0.81 -26.08 -7.43
N ALA A 563 -1.50 -25.11 -6.84
CA ALA A 563 -2.96 -25.02 -6.94
C ALA A 563 -3.44 -24.54 -8.31
N LEU A 564 -2.64 -23.72 -9.02
CA LEU A 564 -3.00 -23.08 -10.28
C LEU A 564 -2.20 -23.60 -11.49
N ASP A 565 -1.42 -24.66 -11.29
CA ASP A 565 -0.59 -25.29 -12.34
C ASP A 565 0.31 -24.27 -13.05
N TRP A 566 1.14 -23.56 -12.25
CA TRP A 566 2.10 -22.59 -12.75
C TRP A 566 3.49 -23.19 -12.85
N VAL A 567 4.30 -22.66 -13.77
CA VAL A 567 5.65 -23.17 -14.07
C VAL A 567 6.73 -22.19 -13.66
N ALA A 568 7.94 -22.72 -13.43
CA ALA A 568 9.12 -21.89 -13.17
C ALA A 568 9.53 -21.17 -14.46
N PRO A 569 9.60 -19.83 -14.48
CA PRO A 569 10.17 -19.11 -15.60
C PRO A 569 11.69 -19.23 -15.63
N THR A 570 12.29 -19.05 -16.81
CA THR A 570 13.73 -19.01 -17.02
C THR A 570 14.17 -17.59 -17.37
N PHE A 571 15.47 -17.30 -17.15
CA PHE A 571 16.06 -16.01 -17.49
C PHE A 571 17.25 -16.21 -18.41
N THR A 572 17.44 -15.27 -19.34
CA THR A 572 18.55 -15.22 -20.28
C THR A 572 19.17 -13.82 -20.31
N ASP A 573 20.42 -13.72 -20.73
CA ASP A 573 21.06 -12.42 -20.97
C ASP A 573 20.67 -11.83 -22.34
N GLU A 574 20.10 -12.65 -23.21
CA GLU A 574 19.59 -12.21 -24.49
C GLU A 574 18.32 -11.41 -24.33
N ILE A 575 18.21 -10.34 -25.08
CA ILE A 575 17.05 -9.45 -25.08
C ILE A 575 15.85 -10.18 -25.69
N GLY A 576 14.79 -10.45 -24.86
CA GLY A 576 13.58 -11.12 -25.33
C GLY A 576 12.55 -11.43 -24.27
N ILE A 577 11.33 -11.70 -24.71
CA ILE A 577 10.21 -12.24 -23.92
C ILE A 577 9.62 -13.37 -24.75
N ASP A 578 9.67 -14.59 -24.25
CA ASP A 578 9.06 -15.76 -24.88
C ASP A 578 8.14 -16.46 -23.88
N ILE A 579 6.85 -16.39 -24.12
CA ILE A 579 5.81 -16.97 -23.29
C ILE A 579 5.01 -17.92 -24.17
N GLU A 580 4.99 -19.21 -23.82
CA GLU A 580 4.14 -20.22 -24.46
C GLU A 580 2.89 -20.45 -23.62
N GLN A 581 1.73 -20.39 -24.24
CA GLN A 581 0.43 -20.62 -23.60
C GLN A 581 0.26 -19.84 -22.29
N GLY A 582 0.57 -18.55 -22.34
CA GLY A 582 0.38 -17.64 -21.23
C GLY A 582 -1.10 -17.48 -20.87
N ARG A 583 -1.41 -17.38 -19.59
CA ARG A 583 -2.77 -17.16 -19.04
C ARG A 583 -2.77 -15.93 -18.16
N HIS A 584 -3.87 -15.18 -18.16
CA HIS A 584 -3.97 -14.00 -17.31
C HIS A 584 -4.26 -14.42 -15.87
N PRO A 585 -3.35 -14.22 -14.90
CA PRO A 585 -3.48 -14.81 -13.57
C PRO A 585 -4.82 -14.51 -12.89
N VAL A 586 -5.26 -13.25 -12.94
CA VAL A 586 -6.48 -12.82 -12.23
C VAL A 586 -7.74 -13.16 -13.00
N VAL A 587 -7.75 -13.00 -14.32
CA VAL A 587 -8.94 -13.28 -15.15
C VAL A 587 -9.22 -14.78 -15.22
N GLU A 588 -8.18 -15.61 -15.35
CA GLU A 588 -8.32 -17.08 -15.35
C GLU A 588 -9.07 -17.58 -14.10
N ALA A 589 -8.80 -16.99 -12.94
CA ALA A 589 -9.49 -17.37 -11.70
C ALA A 589 -10.96 -16.96 -11.63
N GLN A 590 -11.47 -16.17 -12.59
CA GLN A 590 -12.84 -15.65 -12.61
C GLN A 590 -13.71 -16.24 -13.72
N VAL A 591 -13.11 -16.99 -14.65
CA VAL A 591 -13.83 -17.59 -15.79
C VAL A 591 -13.75 -19.12 -15.73
N GLU A 592 -14.76 -19.81 -16.26
CA GLU A 592 -14.78 -21.27 -16.30
C GLU A 592 -13.69 -21.83 -17.23
N GLN A 593 -13.41 -21.13 -18.33
CA GLN A 593 -12.42 -21.55 -19.32
C GLN A 593 -11.65 -20.32 -19.81
N PHE A 594 -10.34 -20.33 -19.67
CA PHE A 594 -9.44 -19.31 -20.18
C PHE A 594 -8.69 -19.86 -21.40
N ILE A 595 -8.57 -19.04 -22.45
CA ILE A 595 -7.80 -19.41 -23.66
C ILE A 595 -6.39 -18.87 -23.52
N ALA A 596 -5.42 -19.79 -23.43
CA ALA A 596 -4.00 -19.46 -23.32
C ALA A 596 -3.46 -18.93 -24.65
N ASN A 597 -2.52 -17.97 -24.58
CA ASN A 597 -1.95 -17.32 -25.76
C ASN A 597 -0.43 -17.21 -25.65
N ASP A 598 0.24 -17.36 -26.79
CA ASP A 598 1.68 -17.17 -26.92
C ASP A 598 2.04 -15.69 -27.07
N CYS A 599 3.19 -15.28 -26.51
CA CYS A 599 3.76 -13.96 -26.72
C CYS A 599 5.27 -14.07 -26.95
N LYS A 600 5.74 -13.70 -28.15
CA LYS A 600 7.15 -13.71 -28.51
C LYS A 600 7.60 -12.32 -28.95
N LEU A 601 8.51 -11.73 -28.18
CA LEU A 601 9.19 -10.48 -28.46
C LEU A 601 10.70 -10.69 -28.34
N GLY A 602 11.48 -10.12 -29.23
CA GLY A 602 12.93 -10.30 -29.25
C GLY A 602 13.61 -9.35 -30.23
N THR A 603 14.86 -9.60 -30.59
CA THR A 603 15.67 -8.75 -31.49
C THR A 603 15.06 -8.62 -32.87
N GLU A 604 14.44 -9.68 -33.40
CA GLU A 604 13.80 -9.67 -34.71
C GLU A 604 12.34 -9.20 -34.69
N ARG A 605 11.70 -9.21 -33.52
CA ARG A 605 10.28 -8.91 -33.37
C ARG A 605 10.09 -8.07 -32.11
N LYS A 606 10.21 -6.75 -32.25
CA LYS A 606 10.14 -5.81 -31.14
C LYS A 606 8.73 -5.27 -30.87
N LEU A 607 7.91 -5.19 -31.93
CA LEU A 607 6.57 -4.63 -31.81
C LEU A 607 5.52 -5.59 -32.38
N LEU A 608 4.50 -5.87 -31.56
CA LEU A 608 3.26 -6.57 -31.98
C LEU A 608 2.12 -5.57 -32.12
N LEU A 609 1.65 -5.42 -33.35
CA LEU A 609 0.41 -4.72 -33.66
C LEU A 609 -0.76 -5.69 -33.43
N ILE A 610 -1.61 -5.36 -32.44
CA ILE A 610 -2.69 -6.23 -31.99
C ILE A 610 -4.01 -5.65 -32.50
N THR A 611 -4.64 -6.35 -33.45
CA THR A 611 -5.95 -5.99 -34.00
C THR A 611 -7.06 -6.92 -33.54
N GLY A 612 -8.32 -6.58 -33.81
CA GLY A 612 -9.48 -7.39 -33.44
C GLY A 612 -10.54 -6.60 -32.68
N PRO A 613 -11.67 -7.26 -32.32
CA PRO A 613 -12.80 -6.59 -31.67
C PRO A 613 -12.47 -6.15 -30.23
N ASN A 614 -13.16 -5.12 -29.73
CA ASN A 614 -12.94 -4.61 -28.38
C ASN A 614 -13.17 -5.64 -27.28
N MET A 615 -14.15 -6.52 -27.46
CA MET A 615 -14.43 -7.61 -26.51
C MET A 615 -13.57 -8.86 -26.77
N GLY A 616 -12.66 -8.83 -27.73
CA GLY A 616 -11.81 -9.97 -28.10
C GLY A 616 -10.73 -10.30 -27.06
N GLY A 617 -10.41 -9.36 -26.15
CA GLY A 617 -9.42 -9.58 -25.08
C GLY A 617 -8.06 -8.96 -25.34
N LYS A 618 -7.94 -7.95 -26.24
CA LYS A 618 -6.65 -7.25 -26.54
C LYS A 618 -5.95 -6.76 -25.29
N SER A 619 -6.64 -5.95 -24.47
CA SER A 619 -6.09 -5.38 -23.24
C SER A 619 -5.77 -6.46 -22.21
N THR A 620 -6.54 -7.56 -22.17
CA THR A 620 -6.29 -8.72 -21.30
C THR A 620 -4.99 -9.43 -21.69
N PHE A 621 -4.77 -9.65 -23.01
CA PHE A 621 -3.54 -10.25 -23.52
C PHE A 621 -2.29 -9.40 -23.22
N MET A 622 -2.39 -8.09 -23.38
CA MET A 622 -1.28 -7.18 -23.04
C MET A 622 -0.98 -7.20 -21.55
N ARG A 623 -2.00 -7.04 -20.69
CA ARG A 623 -1.84 -7.10 -19.24
C ARG A 623 -1.29 -8.45 -18.77
N GLN A 624 -1.75 -9.54 -19.35
CA GLN A 624 -1.24 -10.90 -19.12
C GLN A 624 0.28 -10.95 -19.28
N THR A 625 0.81 -10.45 -20.40
CA THR A 625 2.25 -10.45 -20.69
C THR A 625 3.03 -9.66 -19.64
N ALA A 626 2.57 -8.47 -19.29
CA ALA A 626 3.22 -7.65 -18.27
C ALA A 626 3.15 -8.27 -16.86
N LEU A 627 2.02 -8.86 -16.48
CA LEU A 627 1.86 -9.52 -15.18
C LEU A 627 2.72 -10.77 -15.07
N ILE A 628 2.82 -11.58 -16.14
CA ILE A 628 3.69 -12.78 -16.18
C ILE A 628 5.16 -12.34 -16.04
N ALA A 629 5.58 -11.29 -16.75
CA ALA A 629 6.93 -10.74 -16.61
C ALA A 629 7.19 -10.23 -15.18
N LEU A 630 6.27 -9.47 -14.61
CA LEU A 630 6.37 -8.96 -13.25
C LEU A 630 6.49 -10.12 -12.23
N MET A 631 5.63 -11.14 -12.32
CA MET A 631 5.66 -12.31 -11.47
C MET A 631 6.98 -13.06 -11.55
N ALA A 632 7.53 -13.23 -12.76
CA ALA A 632 8.82 -13.85 -12.97
C ALA A 632 9.93 -13.12 -12.20
N TYR A 633 10.01 -11.79 -12.34
CA TYR A 633 11.03 -10.99 -11.67
C TYR A 633 10.82 -10.84 -10.16
N VAL A 634 9.58 -10.92 -9.67
CA VAL A 634 9.29 -11.03 -8.22
C VAL A 634 9.77 -12.37 -7.65
N GLY A 635 9.98 -13.37 -8.52
CA GLY A 635 10.46 -14.69 -8.16
C GLY A 635 9.35 -15.73 -7.94
N SER A 636 8.13 -15.44 -8.37
CA SER A 636 7.03 -16.41 -8.42
C SER A 636 7.14 -17.32 -9.62
N TYR A 637 6.46 -18.46 -9.57
CA TYR A 637 6.09 -19.22 -10.76
C TYR A 637 5.02 -18.46 -11.54
N VAL A 638 4.84 -18.79 -12.82
CA VAL A 638 4.02 -18.01 -13.75
C VAL A 638 2.95 -18.87 -14.44
N PRO A 639 1.77 -18.30 -14.76
CA PRO A 639 0.69 -18.98 -15.46
C PRO A 639 0.99 -19.12 -16.96
N ALA A 640 1.85 -20.06 -17.32
CA ALA A 640 2.24 -20.37 -18.69
C ALA A 640 2.60 -21.87 -18.82
N LYS A 641 2.76 -22.36 -20.03
CA LYS A 641 3.38 -23.68 -20.28
C LYS A 641 4.89 -23.58 -20.16
N SER A 642 5.47 -22.51 -20.69
CA SER A 642 6.87 -22.12 -20.51
C SER A 642 7.00 -20.60 -20.60
N ALA A 643 8.00 -20.03 -19.94
CA ALA A 643 8.31 -18.59 -20.04
C ALA A 643 9.81 -18.36 -19.91
N CYS A 644 10.36 -17.51 -20.77
CA CYS A 644 11.77 -17.08 -20.75
C CYS A 644 11.85 -15.57 -20.90
N PHE A 645 12.63 -14.92 -20.04
CA PHE A 645 12.78 -13.47 -20.01
C PHE A 645 14.23 -13.04 -20.13
N GLY A 646 14.48 -12.11 -21.03
CA GLY A 646 15.68 -11.28 -21.05
C GLY A 646 15.58 -10.11 -20.07
N PRO A 647 16.62 -9.25 -20.01
CA PRO A 647 16.63 -8.09 -19.10
C PRO A 647 15.46 -7.14 -19.37
N ILE A 648 14.70 -6.82 -18.33
CA ILE A 648 13.63 -5.81 -18.35
C ILE A 648 13.99 -4.73 -17.32
N ASP A 649 14.01 -3.47 -17.75
CA ASP A 649 14.31 -2.34 -16.88
C ASP A 649 13.08 -1.56 -16.44
N ARG A 650 12.07 -1.45 -17.31
CA ARG A 650 10.81 -0.73 -17.03
C ARG A 650 9.63 -1.41 -17.71
N ILE A 651 8.47 -1.30 -17.11
CA ILE A 651 7.19 -1.68 -17.71
C ILE A 651 6.32 -0.42 -17.75
N PHE A 652 5.87 -0.06 -18.95
CA PHE A 652 4.97 1.06 -19.17
C PHE A 652 3.64 0.57 -19.70
N THR A 653 2.56 1.17 -19.24
CA THR A 653 1.23 0.89 -19.76
C THR A 653 0.45 2.16 -20.05
N ARG A 654 -0.13 2.22 -21.25
CA ARG A 654 -1.18 3.15 -21.59
C ARG A 654 -2.42 2.33 -21.97
N ILE A 655 -3.29 2.08 -20.97
CA ILE A 655 -4.48 1.21 -21.11
C ILE A 655 -5.69 1.94 -20.56
N GLY A 656 -6.74 2.12 -21.40
CA GLY A 656 -8.00 2.74 -21.01
C GLY A 656 -7.96 4.27 -20.94
N ALA A 657 -9.15 4.88 -20.93
CA ALA A 657 -9.32 6.31 -20.68
C ALA A 657 -9.76 6.49 -19.22
N ALA A 658 -8.90 7.02 -18.38
CA ALA A 658 -9.29 7.54 -17.08
C ALA A 658 -9.64 9.02 -17.25
N ASP A 659 -10.91 9.40 -17.02
CA ASP A 659 -11.30 10.79 -16.90
C ASP A 659 -10.70 11.35 -15.60
N ASP A 660 -9.73 12.26 -15.72
CA ASP A 660 -9.28 13.06 -14.60
C ASP A 660 -10.17 14.30 -14.45
N LEU A 661 -11.42 14.07 -14.07
CA LEU A 661 -12.40 15.13 -13.81
C LEU A 661 -11.97 16.05 -12.66
N ALA A 662 -11.17 15.55 -11.72
CA ALA A 662 -10.69 16.31 -10.57
C ALA A 662 -9.56 17.28 -10.96
N GLY A 663 -8.72 16.92 -11.93
CA GLY A 663 -7.64 17.76 -12.44
C GLY A 663 -8.03 18.68 -13.60
N GLY A 664 -9.28 18.61 -14.09
CA GLY A 664 -9.77 19.43 -15.20
C GLY A 664 -9.05 19.17 -16.54
N ARG A 665 -8.35 18.03 -16.69
CA ARG A 665 -7.64 17.65 -17.90
C ARG A 665 -8.55 16.82 -18.79
N SER A 666 -8.54 17.08 -20.10
CA SER A 666 -9.24 16.24 -21.08
C SER A 666 -8.58 14.85 -21.13
N THR A 667 -9.38 13.82 -21.41
CA THR A 667 -8.89 12.43 -21.63
C THR A 667 -7.76 12.38 -22.64
N PHE A 668 -7.84 13.19 -23.71
CA PHE A 668 -6.78 13.28 -24.71
C PHE A 668 -5.48 13.86 -24.15
N MET A 669 -5.54 14.88 -23.28
CA MET A 669 -4.34 15.45 -22.66
C MET A 669 -3.66 14.46 -21.71
N VAL A 670 -4.42 13.71 -20.92
CA VAL A 670 -3.90 12.65 -20.07
C VAL A 670 -3.22 11.58 -20.93
N GLU A 671 -3.90 11.16 -22.01
CA GLU A 671 -3.37 10.17 -22.96
C GLU A 671 -2.03 10.62 -23.57
N MET A 672 -1.94 11.86 -24.02
CA MET A 672 -0.71 12.40 -24.61
C MET A 672 0.40 12.61 -23.57
N THR A 673 0.07 12.95 -22.34
CA THR A 673 1.07 13.06 -21.25
C THR A 673 1.68 11.70 -20.92
N GLU A 674 0.85 10.64 -20.84
CA GLU A 674 1.33 9.27 -20.59
C GLU A 674 2.19 8.78 -21.78
N ALA A 675 1.73 9.03 -23.03
CA ALA A 675 2.50 8.69 -24.22
C ALA A 675 3.85 9.41 -24.28
N ALA A 676 3.88 10.71 -23.94
CA ALA A 676 5.10 11.49 -23.90
C ALA A 676 6.11 10.94 -22.88
N ALA A 677 5.66 10.57 -21.67
CA ALA A 677 6.50 9.94 -20.66
C ALA A 677 7.11 8.62 -21.18
N ILE A 678 6.29 7.78 -21.82
CA ILE A 678 6.76 6.53 -22.43
C ILE A 678 7.82 6.79 -23.51
N LEU A 679 7.56 7.71 -24.44
CA LEU A 679 8.47 8.01 -25.56
C LEU A 679 9.81 8.59 -25.10
N ASN A 680 9.81 9.36 -24.00
CA ASN A 680 11.03 9.94 -23.46
C ASN A 680 11.86 8.96 -22.63
N ASP A 681 11.19 8.06 -21.87
CA ASP A 681 11.86 7.26 -20.86
C ASP A 681 12.08 5.79 -21.24
N ALA A 682 11.39 5.27 -22.27
CA ALA A 682 11.52 3.88 -22.67
C ALA A 682 12.90 3.59 -23.28
N THR A 683 13.52 2.49 -22.86
CA THR A 683 14.81 1.99 -23.35
C THR A 683 14.63 0.72 -24.19
N PRO A 684 15.66 0.20 -24.83
CA PRO A 684 15.58 -1.08 -25.55
C PRO A 684 15.22 -2.29 -24.68
N GLN A 685 15.31 -2.18 -23.37
CA GLN A 685 14.93 -3.22 -22.40
C GLN A 685 13.55 -2.98 -21.77
N SER A 686 12.85 -1.92 -22.16
CA SER A 686 11.53 -1.60 -21.62
C SER A 686 10.42 -2.41 -22.31
N LEU A 687 9.42 -2.82 -21.53
CA LEU A 687 8.18 -3.41 -22.04
C LEU A 687 7.08 -2.33 -22.04
N VAL A 688 6.54 -2.03 -23.21
CA VAL A 688 5.55 -0.97 -23.44
C VAL A 688 4.23 -1.58 -23.89
N LEU A 689 3.14 -1.25 -23.22
CA LEU A 689 1.77 -1.63 -23.56
C LEU A 689 0.98 -0.38 -23.95
N MET A 690 0.62 -0.28 -25.24
CA MET A 690 -0.15 0.84 -25.79
C MET A 690 -1.51 0.35 -26.25
N ASP A 691 -2.59 0.80 -25.60
CA ASP A 691 -3.95 0.39 -25.91
C ASP A 691 -4.74 1.55 -26.48
N GLU A 692 -5.07 1.43 -27.79
CA GLU A 692 -6.01 2.29 -28.53
C GLU A 692 -5.69 3.80 -28.43
N ILE A 693 -4.44 4.17 -28.65
CA ILE A 693 -4.00 5.54 -28.63
C ILE A 693 -4.59 6.37 -29.80
N GLY A 694 -4.93 7.65 -29.55
CA GLY A 694 -5.45 8.58 -30.56
C GLY A 694 -6.97 8.67 -30.63
N ARG A 695 -7.73 8.06 -29.68
CA ARG A 695 -9.19 8.09 -29.66
C ARG A 695 -9.79 9.45 -29.25
N GLY A 696 -9.06 10.24 -28.50
CA GLY A 696 -9.56 11.51 -27.93
C GLY A 696 -9.59 12.69 -28.90
N THR A 697 -9.26 12.50 -30.17
CA THR A 697 -9.18 13.55 -31.21
C THR A 697 -9.84 13.14 -32.52
N SER A 698 -9.67 13.94 -33.60
CA SER A 698 -10.19 13.58 -34.92
C SER A 698 -9.55 12.27 -35.43
N THR A 699 -10.27 11.51 -36.26
CA THR A 699 -9.80 10.20 -36.74
C THR A 699 -8.45 10.27 -37.43
N PHE A 700 -8.23 11.28 -38.29
CA PHE A 700 -6.96 11.45 -39.01
C PHE A 700 -5.80 11.90 -38.12
N ASP A 701 -6.05 12.82 -37.19
CA ASP A 701 -5.02 13.23 -36.21
C ASP A 701 -4.64 12.06 -35.30
N GLY A 702 -5.65 11.30 -34.83
CA GLY A 702 -5.43 10.10 -34.01
C GLY A 702 -4.62 9.04 -34.74
N LEU A 703 -4.94 8.75 -36.02
CA LEU A 703 -4.20 7.83 -36.84
C LEU A 703 -2.75 8.29 -37.07
N ALA A 704 -2.53 9.56 -37.41
CA ALA A 704 -1.20 10.12 -37.64
C ALA A 704 -0.33 10.05 -36.38
N LEU A 705 -0.90 10.39 -35.21
CA LEU A 705 -0.22 10.27 -33.92
C LEU A 705 0.10 8.82 -33.58
N ALA A 706 -0.85 7.89 -33.70
CA ALA A 706 -0.64 6.48 -33.43
C ALA A 706 0.47 5.88 -34.29
N TRP A 707 0.50 6.23 -35.59
CA TRP A 707 1.56 5.81 -36.52
C TRP A 707 2.92 6.39 -36.10
N ALA A 708 2.99 7.69 -35.82
CA ALA A 708 4.24 8.34 -35.42
C ALA A 708 4.81 7.77 -34.12
N ILE A 709 3.93 7.52 -33.14
CA ILE A 709 4.28 6.90 -31.86
C ILE A 709 4.82 5.47 -32.07
N ALA A 710 4.10 4.64 -32.82
CA ALA A 710 4.55 3.26 -33.10
C ALA A 710 5.92 3.25 -33.82
N ARG A 711 6.10 4.14 -34.81
CA ARG A 711 7.39 4.30 -35.49
C ARG A 711 8.49 4.76 -34.54
N HIS A 712 8.22 5.71 -33.67
CA HIS A 712 9.22 6.20 -32.69
C HIS A 712 9.66 5.10 -31.73
N LEU A 713 8.71 4.32 -31.18
CA LEU A 713 9.01 3.19 -30.32
C LEU A 713 9.88 2.15 -30.99
N LEU A 714 9.66 1.89 -32.29
CA LEU A 714 10.48 0.96 -33.09
C LEU A 714 11.85 1.52 -33.44
N ALA A 715 11.92 2.76 -33.94
CA ALA A 715 13.13 3.31 -34.56
C ALA A 715 14.07 3.96 -33.53
N HIS A 716 13.54 4.62 -32.51
CA HIS A 716 14.32 5.35 -31.51
C HIS A 716 14.48 4.59 -30.20
N ASN A 717 13.36 4.25 -29.55
CA ASN A 717 13.42 3.53 -28.28
C ASN A 717 13.87 2.09 -28.45
N GLY A 718 13.45 1.42 -29.54
CA GLY A 718 13.79 0.03 -29.83
C GLY A 718 13.31 -0.96 -28.77
N CYS A 719 12.28 -0.57 -28.02
CA CYS A 719 11.71 -1.32 -26.88
C CYS A 719 10.75 -2.43 -27.33
N TYR A 720 10.42 -3.34 -26.40
CA TYR A 720 9.36 -4.34 -26.61
C TYR A 720 8.01 -3.66 -26.50
N THR A 721 7.20 -3.79 -27.55
CA THR A 721 5.93 -3.07 -27.60
C THR A 721 4.78 -4.00 -27.97
N LEU A 722 3.73 -3.99 -27.16
CA LEU A 722 2.40 -4.52 -27.47
C LEU A 722 1.49 -3.33 -27.78
N PHE A 723 1.08 -3.20 -29.05
CA PHE A 723 0.36 -2.03 -29.54
C PHE A 723 -1.02 -2.45 -30.05
N ALA A 724 -2.05 -2.28 -29.25
CA ALA A 724 -3.42 -2.54 -29.68
C ALA A 724 -4.02 -1.33 -30.37
N THR A 725 -4.65 -1.56 -31.52
CA THR A 725 -5.22 -0.50 -32.34
C THR A 725 -6.50 -0.92 -33.06
N HIS A 726 -7.33 0.07 -33.37
CA HIS A 726 -8.45 -0.04 -34.29
C HIS A 726 -8.18 0.54 -35.68
N TYR A 727 -7.03 1.19 -35.86
CA TYR A 727 -6.62 1.73 -37.14
C TYR A 727 -6.00 0.61 -37.98
N PHE A 728 -6.73 0.17 -39.00
CA PHE A 728 -6.26 -0.88 -39.91
C PHE A 728 -5.05 -0.44 -40.75
N GLU A 729 -4.90 0.85 -40.97
CA GLU A 729 -3.79 1.43 -41.70
C GLU A 729 -2.44 1.15 -41.01
N LEU A 730 -2.41 1.04 -39.70
CA LEU A 730 -1.19 0.66 -38.97
C LEU A 730 -0.73 -0.76 -39.30
N THR A 731 -1.60 -1.64 -39.78
CA THR A 731 -1.22 -3.01 -40.14
C THR A 731 -0.22 -3.07 -41.31
N GLN A 732 0.03 -1.96 -41.97
CA GLN A 732 1.05 -1.84 -43.01
C GLN A 732 2.46 -1.60 -42.46
N LEU A 733 2.60 -1.18 -41.19
CA LEU A 733 3.88 -0.93 -40.54
C LEU A 733 4.90 -2.08 -40.66
N PRO A 734 4.53 -3.38 -40.56
CA PRO A 734 5.48 -4.49 -40.74
C PRO A 734 6.07 -4.58 -42.16
N ALA A 735 5.42 -3.99 -43.17
CA ALA A 735 5.99 -3.94 -44.52
C ALA A 735 7.17 -2.93 -44.61
N GLU A 736 7.15 -1.89 -43.80
CA GLU A 736 8.21 -0.89 -43.72
C GLU A 736 9.28 -1.22 -42.67
N PHE A 737 8.86 -1.84 -41.56
CA PHE A 737 9.70 -2.15 -40.41
C PHE A 737 9.71 -3.64 -40.13
N PRO A 738 10.77 -4.38 -40.44
CA PRO A 738 10.83 -5.84 -40.32
C PRO A 738 10.77 -6.33 -38.86
N HIS A 739 11.03 -5.45 -37.89
CA HIS A 739 10.93 -5.78 -36.48
C HIS A 739 9.51 -5.61 -35.89
N ALA A 740 8.53 -5.22 -36.70
CA ALA A 740 7.10 -5.21 -36.36
C ALA A 740 6.41 -6.46 -36.93
N ALA A 741 5.39 -6.92 -36.22
CA ALA A 741 4.53 -8.00 -36.69
C ALA A 741 3.08 -7.73 -36.33
N ASN A 742 2.17 -8.18 -37.21
CA ASN A 742 0.73 -8.13 -36.93
C ASN A 742 0.27 -9.41 -36.24
N VAL A 743 -0.55 -9.25 -35.23
CA VAL A 743 -1.34 -10.33 -34.62
C VAL A 743 -2.78 -9.87 -34.46
N HIS A 744 -3.71 -10.81 -34.42
CA HIS A 744 -5.11 -10.47 -34.18
C HIS A 744 -5.79 -11.45 -33.25
N LEU A 745 -6.77 -10.92 -32.50
CA LEU A 745 -7.68 -11.77 -31.73
C LEU A 745 -8.84 -12.21 -32.59
N SER A 746 -9.01 -13.54 -32.66
CA SER A 746 -9.98 -14.15 -33.53
C SER A 746 -11.40 -14.07 -32.98
N ALA A 747 -12.32 -13.79 -33.87
CA ALA A 747 -13.76 -13.91 -33.66
C ALA A 747 -14.40 -14.65 -34.84
N VAL A 748 -15.39 -15.44 -34.56
CA VAL A 748 -16.13 -16.22 -35.59
C VAL A 748 -17.60 -15.84 -35.55
N GLU A 749 -18.16 -15.59 -36.74
CA GLU A 749 -19.61 -15.41 -36.85
C GLU A 749 -20.31 -16.77 -36.78
N HIS A 750 -21.24 -16.91 -35.87
CA HIS A 750 -22.06 -18.11 -35.72
C HIS A 750 -23.56 -17.73 -35.71
N GLY A 751 -24.25 -18.06 -36.80
CA GLY A 751 -25.65 -17.70 -37.00
C GLY A 751 -25.83 -16.18 -37.08
N HIS A 752 -26.54 -15.58 -36.10
CA HIS A 752 -26.79 -14.15 -36.03
C HIS A 752 -25.91 -13.44 -34.97
N GLY A 753 -24.96 -14.16 -34.36
CA GLY A 753 -24.07 -13.64 -33.31
C GLY A 753 -22.61 -13.79 -33.68
N ILE A 754 -21.74 -13.17 -32.85
CA ILE A 754 -20.30 -13.32 -32.88
C ILE A 754 -19.84 -14.10 -31.65
N VAL A 755 -18.93 -15.04 -31.85
CA VAL A 755 -18.22 -15.75 -30.78
C VAL A 755 -16.79 -15.30 -30.78
N PHE A 756 -16.37 -14.73 -29.67
CA PHE A 756 -14.97 -14.35 -29.47
C PHE A 756 -14.19 -15.60 -29.06
N LEU A 757 -13.17 -15.93 -29.83
CA LEU A 757 -12.32 -17.09 -29.53
C LEU A 757 -11.22 -16.77 -28.53
N HIS A 758 -10.95 -15.50 -28.27
CA HIS A 758 -9.87 -15.02 -27.38
C HIS A 758 -8.49 -15.58 -27.71
N ALA A 759 -8.33 -16.16 -28.89
CA ALA A 759 -7.08 -16.72 -29.39
C ALA A 759 -6.34 -15.68 -30.22
N VAL A 760 -5.05 -15.50 -29.95
CA VAL A 760 -4.12 -14.64 -30.70
C VAL A 760 -3.55 -15.44 -31.87
N ASN A 761 -3.72 -14.92 -33.07
CA ASN A 761 -3.20 -15.53 -34.31
C ASN A 761 -2.30 -14.53 -35.05
N GLU A 762 -1.39 -15.05 -35.82
CA GLU A 762 -0.51 -14.26 -36.70
C GLU A 762 -1.28 -13.55 -37.81
N GLY A 763 -0.78 -12.38 -38.19
CA GLY A 763 -1.37 -11.53 -39.22
C GLY A 763 -2.42 -10.54 -38.72
N PRO A 764 -2.87 -9.61 -39.58
CA PRO A 764 -3.89 -8.62 -39.22
C PRO A 764 -5.29 -9.25 -39.18
N ALA A 765 -6.25 -8.63 -38.45
CA ALA A 765 -7.65 -9.03 -38.50
C ALA A 765 -8.24 -8.76 -39.91
N ASN A 766 -9.08 -9.68 -40.39
CA ASN A 766 -9.66 -9.58 -41.72
C ASN A 766 -10.77 -8.54 -41.83
N GLN A 767 -11.44 -8.18 -40.73
CA GLN A 767 -12.56 -7.22 -40.69
C GLN A 767 -12.82 -6.65 -39.31
N SER A 768 -13.57 -5.55 -39.26
CA SER A 768 -14.02 -4.98 -38.00
C SER A 768 -15.38 -5.63 -37.61
N TYR A 769 -15.57 -5.88 -36.32
CA TYR A 769 -16.76 -6.49 -35.77
C TYR A 769 -17.65 -5.50 -34.98
N GLY A 770 -17.48 -4.18 -35.19
CA GLY A 770 -18.19 -3.15 -34.43
C GLY A 770 -19.71 -3.23 -34.52
N LEU A 771 -20.26 -3.54 -35.69
CA LEU A 771 -21.72 -3.67 -35.89
C LEU A 771 -22.30 -4.92 -35.23
N GLN A 772 -21.55 -6.04 -35.21
CA GLN A 772 -21.91 -7.26 -34.53
C GLN A 772 -21.92 -7.07 -33.01
N VAL A 773 -20.91 -6.38 -32.47
CA VAL A 773 -20.86 -6.03 -31.05
C VAL A 773 -22.01 -5.09 -30.66
N ALA A 774 -22.33 -4.09 -31.50
CA ALA A 774 -23.49 -3.23 -31.27
C ALA A 774 -24.81 -4.02 -31.25
N GLN A 775 -24.96 -5.03 -32.12
CA GLN A 775 -26.11 -5.93 -32.13
C GLN A 775 -26.20 -6.77 -30.84
N LEU A 776 -25.07 -7.32 -30.34
CA LEU A 776 -24.98 -8.02 -29.06
C LEU A 776 -25.34 -7.12 -27.88
N ALA A 777 -24.95 -5.85 -27.93
CA ALA A 777 -25.27 -4.85 -26.92
C ALA A 777 -26.75 -4.42 -26.91
N GLY A 778 -27.58 -4.94 -27.84
CA GLY A 778 -29.01 -4.67 -27.88
C GLY A 778 -29.42 -3.45 -28.71
N VAL A 779 -28.52 -2.91 -29.56
CA VAL A 779 -28.89 -1.85 -30.50
C VAL A 779 -29.99 -2.35 -31.45
N PRO A 780 -31.08 -1.58 -31.67
CA PRO A 780 -32.21 -2.05 -32.45
C PRO A 780 -31.84 -2.51 -33.86
N ALA A 781 -32.38 -3.64 -34.32
CA ALA A 781 -32.09 -4.23 -35.61
C ALA A 781 -32.27 -3.29 -36.84
N PRO A 782 -33.19 -2.32 -36.87
CA PRO A 782 -33.28 -1.33 -37.94
C PRO A 782 -32.03 -0.42 -38.00
N VAL A 783 -31.49 -0.02 -36.85
CA VAL A 783 -30.28 0.81 -36.74
C VAL A 783 -29.08 0.02 -37.26
N ILE A 784 -28.91 -1.23 -36.85
CA ILE A 784 -27.81 -2.08 -37.30
C ILE A 784 -27.90 -2.30 -38.84
N ARG A 785 -29.10 -2.50 -39.40
CA ARG A 785 -29.26 -2.63 -40.85
C ARG A 785 -28.89 -1.35 -41.59
N ALA A 786 -29.28 -0.20 -41.09
CA ALA A 786 -28.91 1.11 -41.65
C ALA A 786 -27.41 1.33 -41.58
N ALA A 787 -26.75 1.04 -40.43
CA ALA A 787 -25.32 1.15 -40.23
C ALA A 787 -24.55 0.21 -41.19
N ARG A 788 -24.98 -1.04 -41.36
CA ARG A 788 -24.37 -2.01 -42.27
C ARG A 788 -24.43 -1.53 -43.74
N LYS A 789 -25.57 -0.95 -44.14
CA LYS A 789 -25.73 -0.38 -45.47
C LYS A 789 -24.82 0.81 -45.72
N HIS A 790 -24.67 1.66 -44.68
CA HIS A 790 -23.79 2.83 -44.76
C HIS A 790 -22.31 2.44 -44.75
N LEU A 791 -21.91 1.43 -43.94
CA LEU A 791 -20.57 0.88 -43.94
C LEU A 791 -20.18 0.35 -45.33
N ALA A 792 -21.04 -0.45 -45.97
CA ALA A 792 -20.82 -0.96 -47.33
C ALA A 792 -20.67 0.19 -48.36
N TYR A 793 -21.43 1.28 -48.19
CA TYR A 793 -21.27 2.47 -49.04
C TYR A 793 -19.93 3.15 -48.84
N LEU A 794 -19.45 3.31 -47.59
CA LEU A 794 -18.14 3.91 -47.28
C LEU A 794 -17.00 3.04 -47.82
N GLU A 795 -17.11 1.72 -47.68
CA GLU A 795 -16.12 0.76 -48.18
C GLU A 795 -16.04 0.81 -49.73
N GLN A 796 -17.21 0.93 -50.42
CA GLN A 796 -17.24 1.12 -51.87
C GLN A 796 -16.65 2.48 -52.29
N GLN A 797 -16.91 3.56 -51.58
CA GLN A 797 -16.28 4.82 -51.87
C GLN A 797 -14.76 4.80 -51.68
N SER A 798 -14.29 4.13 -50.57
CA SER A 798 -12.88 3.93 -50.36
C SER A 798 -12.22 3.08 -51.45
N ALA A 799 -12.88 2.03 -51.88
CA ALA A 799 -12.42 1.17 -53.00
C ALA A 799 -12.45 1.87 -54.36
N ALA A 800 -13.44 2.76 -54.63
CA ALA A 800 -13.54 3.55 -55.86
C ALA A 800 -12.56 4.74 -55.91
N GLN A 801 -12.02 5.16 -54.80
CA GLN A 801 -10.98 6.19 -54.66
C GLN A 801 -9.56 5.59 -54.72
N HIS A 802 -9.36 4.38 -55.20
CA HIS A 802 -8.08 3.81 -55.62
C HIS A 802 -7.60 4.35 -57.00
N THR A 803 -7.84 5.61 -57.31
CA THR A 803 -6.85 6.53 -57.90
C THR A 803 -5.87 6.88 -56.79
N PRO A 804 -4.58 7.13 -57.07
CA PRO A 804 -3.58 7.27 -56.03
C PRO A 804 -3.98 8.41 -55.07
N GLN A 805 -4.72 8.05 -54.04
CA GLN A 805 -4.84 8.87 -52.85
C GLN A 805 -3.39 8.99 -52.39
N LEU A 806 -2.86 10.22 -52.39
CA LEU A 806 -1.53 10.50 -51.89
C LEU A 806 -1.33 9.65 -50.64
N ASP A 807 -0.47 8.69 -50.80
CA ASP A 807 -0.03 7.82 -49.75
C ASP A 807 0.46 8.75 -48.63
N LEU A 808 -0.33 8.95 -47.57
CA LEU A 808 -0.01 9.87 -46.47
C LEU A 808 1.36 9.52 -45.85
N PHE A 809 1.85 8.35 -46.25
CA PHE A 809 3.08 7.76 -45.73
C PHE A 809 4.19 7.62 -46.79
N SER A 810 3.91 7.93 -48.07
CA SER A 810 4.92 7.96 -49.12
C SER A 810 5.69 9.30 -49.22
N MET A 811 5.47 10.21 -48.27
CA MET A 811 6.38 11.34 -48.10
C MET A 811 7.71 10.80 -47.62
N GLN A 812 8.68 10.63 -48.53
CA GLN A 812 10.10 10.50 -48.18
C GLN A 812 10.44 11.53 -47.09
N PRO A 813 11.24 11.19 -46.12
CA PRO A 813 11.70 12.16 -45.14
C PRO A 813 12.40 13.26 -45.91
N ALA A 814 11.92 14.49 -45.74
CA ALA A 814 12.69 15.66 -46.08
C ALA A 814 13.97 15.56 -45.26
N ALA A 815 15.07 15.27 -45.92
CA ALA A 815 16.39 15.40 -45.35
C ALA A 815 16.53 16.90 -45.00
N ASP A 816 16.53 17.17 -43.72
CA ASP A 816 17.08 18.42 -43.21
C ASP A 816 18.58 18.42 -43.56
N ASP A 817 18.99 19.57 -44.11
CA ASP A 817 20.35 20.01 -44.46
C ASP A 817 20.92 19.47 -45.74
N LEU A 818 20.94 20.37 -46.77
CA LEU A 818 22.14 20.95 -47.41
C LEU A 818 21.82 21.63 -48.72
N GLU A 819 22.14 22.90 -48.72
CA GLU A 819 22.61 23.76 -49.80
C GLU A 819 21.95 23.75 -51.20
N CYS A 820 21.51 24.95 -51.54
CA CYS A 820 21.14 25.45 -52.85
C CYS A 820 22.01 24.96 -54.01
N ALA A 821 21.37 24.40 -55.03
CA ALA A 821 21.85 24.58 -56.41
C ALA A 821 20.67 24.69 -57.34
N ASP A 822 20.56 25.81 -57.97
CA ASP A 822 19.62 26.19 -59.02
C ASP A 822 19.65 25.24 -60.22
N ALA A 823 18.44 24.74 -60.58
CA ALA A 823 18.16 24.33 -61.93
C ALA A 823 16.72 24.77 -62.30
N PRO A 824 16.51 25.38 -63.46
CA PRO A 824 15.27 26.10 -63.77
C PRO A 824 14.13 25.14 -64.09
N ALA A 825 13.04 25.24 -63.36
CA ALA A 825 11.76 24.63 -63.72
C ALA A 825 11.14 25.46 -64.89
N THR A 826 10.80 24.79 -65.97
CA THR A 826 9.95 25.32 -67.01
C THR A 826 8.58 25.65 -66.49
N PRO A 827 8.05 26.88 -66.71
CA PRO A 827 6.74 27.25 -66.22
C PRO A 827 5.64 26.52 -67.00
N SER A 828 4.84 25.73 -66.35
CA SER A 828 3.55 25.28 -66.85
C SER A 828 2.63 26.51 -67.05
N ALA A 829 2.02 26.64 -68.23
CA ALA A 829 1.11 27.75 -68.54
C ALA A 829 -0.06 27.76 -67.53
N PRO A 830 -0.42 28.93 -67.02
CA PRO A 830 -1.51 29.06 -66.07
C PRO A 830 -2.84 28.66 -66.66
N HIS A 831 -3.67 27.98 -65.90
CA HIS A 831 -5.02 27.54 -66.29
C HIS A 831 -5.88 28.74 -66.72
N PRO A 832 -6.58 28.72 -67.89
CA PRO A 832 -7.34 29.86 -68.42
C PRO A 832 -8.41 30.41 -67.46
N ALA A 833 -9.01 29.56 -66.66
CA ALA A 833 -9.97 30.00 -65.62
C ALA A 833 -9.28 30.81 -64.49
N LEU A 834 -8.02 30.50 -64.16
CA LEU A 834 -7.25 31.24 -63.15
C LEU A 834 -6.73 32.55 -63.63
N GLU A 835 -6.39 32.66 -64.95
CA GLU A 835 -6.03 33.98 -65.58
C GLU A 835 -7.22 34.89 -65.56
N LYS A 836 -8.38 34.44 -66.01
CA LYS A 836 -9.60 35.23 -66.03
C LYS A 836 -10.05 35.63 -64.61
N LEU A 837 -9.86 34.81 -63.61
CA LEU A 837 -10.17 35.16 -62.22
C LEU A 837 -9.27 36.24 -61.62
N ARG A 838 -8.01 36.35 -62.08
CA ARG A 838 -7.05 37.38 -61.63
C ARG A 838 -7.42 38.79 -62.13
N ASP A 839 -8.11 38.91 -63.31
CA ASP A 839 -8.47 40.20 -63.93
C ASP A 839 -9.84 40.70 -63.44
N ILE A 840 -10.47 40.07 -62.49
CA ILE A 840 -11.79 40.41 -61.99
C ILE A 840 -11.69 41.10 -60.64
N ASP A 841 -12.23 42.34 -60.57
CA ASP A 841 -12.46 42.99 -59.30
C ASP A 841 -13.88 42.63 -58.77
N PRO A 842 -14.01 41.92 -57.68
CA PRO A 842 -15.32 41.53 -57.17
C PRO A 842 -16.22 42.68 -56.73
N ASP A 843 -15.65 43.83 -56.38
CA ASP A 843 -16.38 45.01 -55.89
C ASP A 843 -17.05 45.82 -57.02
N ASP A 844 -16.62 45.65 -58.28
CA ASP A 844 -17.20 46.30 -59.41
C ASP A 844 -18.31 45.48 -60.11
N LEU A 845 -18.61 44.24 -59.66
CA LEU A 845 -19.55 43.36 -60.32
C LEU A 845 -20.98 43.52 -59.75
N LYS A 846 -21.94 43.71 -60.68
CA LYS A 846 -23.38 43.62 -60.32
C LYS A 846 -23.76 42.17 -60.15
N PRO A 847 -24.77 41.83 -59.26
CA PRO A 847 -25.15 40.44 -58.91
C PRO A 847 -25.45 39.55 -60.12
N ARG A 848 -25.96 40.08 -61.20
CA ARG A 848 -26.26 39.33 -62.41
C ARG A 848 -25.02 39.08 -63.30
N GLU A 849 -24.10 40.00 -63.30
CA GLU A 849 -22.80 39.85 -63.96
C GLU A 849 -21.89 38.85 -63.24
N ALA A 850 -21.93 38.81 -61.90
CA ALA A 850 -21.22 37.88 -61.11
C ALA A 850 -21.73 36.42 -61.36
N LEU A 851 -23.03 36.25 -61.56
CA LEU A 851 -23.59 34.93 -61.84
C LEU A 851 -23.21 34.40 -63.23
N ASP A 852 -23.28 35.33 -64.27
CA ASP A 852 -22.91 35.00 -65.63
C ASP A 852 -21.39 34.67 -65.70
N LEU A 853 -20.56 35.39 -64.97
CA LEU A 853 -19.12 35.14 -64.85
C LEU A 853 -18.78 33.81 -64.17
N LEU A 854 -19.55 33.40 -63.16
CA LEU A 854 -19.40 32.07 -62.51
C LEU A 854 -19.71 30.92 -63.47
N TYR A 855 -20.73 31.11 -64.37
CA TYR A 855 -21.02 30.11 -65.40
C TYR A 855 -19.90 30.06 -66.46
N GLU A 856 -19.29 31.20 -66.80
CA GLU A 856 -18.20 31.24 -67.73
C GLU A 856 -16.90 30.62 -67.22
N LEU A 857 -16.56 30.91 -65.94
CA LEU A 857 -15.42 30.28 -65.24
C LEU A 857 -15.60 28.79 -65.10
N ARG A 858 -16.83 28.32 -64.83
CA ARG A 858 -17.17 26.89 -64.78
C ARG A 858 -17.04 26.21 -66.13
N ALA A 859 -17.45 26.86 -67.19
CA ALA A 859 -17.31 26.36 -68.58
C ALA A 859 -15.82 26.24 -68.95
N LEU A 860 -14.99 27.22 -68.62
CA LEU A 860 -13.54 27.22 -68.85
C LEU A 860 -12.82 26.13 -68.05
N ALA A 861 -13.24 25.88 -66.81
CA ALA A 861 -12.72 24.80 -66.00
C ALA A 861 -13.08 23.41 -66.59
N GLN A 862 -14.32 23.20 -67.05
CA GLN A 862 -14.77 21.96 -67.65
C GLN A 862 -14.20 21.69 -69.07
N SER A 863 -13.90 22.71 -69.82
CA SER A 863 -13.34 22.56 -71.21
C SER A 863 -11.85 22.14 -71.14
N HIS A 864 -11.12 22.50 -70.10
CA HIS A 864 -9.70 22.13 -69.95
C HIS A 864 -9.53 20.71 -69.44
N ASP A 865 -10.47 20.20 -68.61
CA ASP A 865 -10.52 18.79 -68.17
C ASP A 865 -10.84 17.84 -69.35
N ALA A 866 -11.48 18.29 -70.42
CA ALA A 866 -11.82 17.47 -71.59
C ALA A 866 -10.67 17.27 -72.58
N ASP A 867 -9.71 18.20 -72.64
CA ASP A 867 -8.54 18.14 -73.51
C ASP A 867 -7.35 17.44 -72.94
N GLY A 868 -7.41 17.07 -71.67
CA GLY A 868 -6.34 16.33 -70.96
C GLY A 868 -6.46 14.81 -71.04
N HIS A 869 -7.45 14.28 -71.77
CA HIS A 869 -7.72 12.84 -71.97
C HIS A 869 -7.86 12.48 -73.44
N ALA A 870 -6.91 12.88 -74.30
CA ALA A 870 -6.75 12.36 -75.67
C ALA A 870 -5.34 11.77 -75.83
#